data_5a375d7a45a7c2425197ef79c1a647e4
#
_entry.id   5a375d7a45a7c2425197ef79c1a647e4
#
_cell.length_a   1.000
_cell.length_b   1.000
_cell.length_c   1.000
_cell.angle_alpha   90.00
_cell.angle_beta   90.00
_cell.angle_gamma   90.00
#
_symmetry.space_group_name_H-M   'P 1'
#
loop_
_entity.id
_entity.type
_entity.pdbx_description
1 polymer ?
#
loop_
_entity_poly.entity_id
_entity_poly.type
_entity_poly.pdbx_seq_one_letter_code
_entity_poly.pdbx_strand_id
1 'polypeptide(L)'
;MRKYPRSNSDIKATMDIIVNKFRSKGIIDSILILKYVGSILYLQKVGLGLSYEKNDCDFDLTLSDASQIDKSSAIYTIIETSIKQVESFIGNSMHQDLVGMIFASFYDVDEYLEWFDYLVDIMPTSKGSYEQLTPDWLSVLADAFLCFGEKSVFCPFGGTMKLSTDMNFYEYMYAYEMNTSVWELGMIRLALSNDTRKVTFENKLTEAWKSQKYDAIVSFPPLGVRYQEESFEGVPSSFKVEDSDLKAASLFMDMTTDKGVCFSIVTPSLLYNQGEKAKFRKWAVEQGIIDTVILLPSKLLSYTGIALALVVLRKHPKHKNAIRMIDASGLYTNHKYQNQLEISDVMNAYLHDVEHVSRTVSYDEIAENDYSWNIPFYMHIPEETVQEGYKKDRIEDLILPFSDSHLNNPQKGKVIKVSNLSDDWTQCTLDISRLSEEESNRNMTLLNKEAVVVSTVRSVKPTIVYASEENPVLLSPNVFALVLKDVIDPEYFCMALAQSGISAIATGLAIPHISRTSILRWKLSYPDFSLQKEIYKEARKTALLAKAKEAGLQEVIDQMKGDYINEIRSRKHDMMPHLRQVSSACKNLDYYMSHKGDMPESEFMEGIKEEVDNQKRAVESLTTLLKIFSREEEFGTPEVINIDKFLSKHYHSGKNFFVEYERDEMALDEFGFYVPTLSDNYEDYKGYIEGVNVFMAPDDLIRLCDNIFNNAVKHGFTDLSRTDYEFMIYLSVDTERGMYEITFSNNGTPFPKGFDKLRYGIRGEKAGETAGSGEGGHTVKSIVEHYGGDFDIFCGALDFYGADFDDNIGTTVIIHLPIYKSDE
;
A
#
# COMPACT_ATOMS: atom_id res chain seq x y z
N MET A 1 -5.05 -39.03 -19.40
CA MET A 1 -5.62 -38.27 -18.27
C MET A 1 -5.32 -36.78 -18.53
N ARG A 2 -6.34 -35.91 -18.66
CA ARG A 2 -6.15 -34.49 -18.80
C ARG A 2 -5.69 -33.94 -17.45
N LYS A 3 -4.45 -33.40 -17.41
CA LYS A 3 -3.93 -32.72 -16.24
C LYS A 3 -4.61 -31.35 -16.11
N TYR A 4 -5.28 -31.10 -14.98
CA TYR A 4 -5.68 -29.76 -14.60
C TYR A 4 -4.48 -29.09 -13.94
N PRO A 5 -4.16 -27.83 -14.24
CA PRO A 5 -3.16 -27.10 -13.49
C PRO A 5 -3.58 -27.03 -12.02
N ARG A 6 -2.67 -27.39 -11.11
CA ARG A 6 -2.93 -27.29 -9.67
C ARG A 6 -3.11 -25.83 -9.29
N SER A 7 -4.00 -25.55 -8.38
CA SER A 7 -4.17 -24.16 -7.87
C SER A 7 -2.98 -23.74 -7.02
N ASN A 8 -2.66 -22.44 -7.00
CA ASN A 8 -1.61 -21.88 -6.11
C ASN A 8 -1.83 -22.28 -4.63
N SER A 9 -3.07 -22.60 -4.22
CA SER A 9 -3.38 -23.07 -2.87
C SER A 9 -2.82 -24.45 -2.55
N ASP A 10 -2.81 -25.36 -3.53
CA ASP A 10 -2.31 -26.73 -3.34
C ASP A 10 -0.79 -26.75 -3.22
N ILE A 11 -0.14 -25.85 -3.94
CA ILE A 11 1.30 -25.60 -3.91
C ILE A 11 1.71 -25.14 -2.53
N LYS A 12 1.05 -24.09 -2.04
CA LYS A 12 1.29 -23.52 -0.72
C LYS A 12 1.14 -24.56 0.39
N ALA A 13 0.07 -25.35 0.36
CA ALA A 13 -0.18 -26.41 1.35
C ALA A 13 0.95 -27.45 1.38
N THR A 14 1.40 -27.91 0.20
CA THR A 14 2.52 -28.86 0.12
C THR A 14 3.81 -28.28 0.66
N MET A 15 4.13 -27.02 0.31
CA MET A 15 5.35 -26.36 0.79
C MET A 15 5.31 -26.11 2.29
N ASP A 16 4.19 -25.71 2.85
CA ASP A 16 4.02 -25.56 4.29
C ASP A 16 4.28 -26.88 5.03
N ILE A 17 3.83 -28.01 4.46
CA ILE A 17 4.11 -29.34 5.02
C ILE A 17 5.60 -29.64 4.99
N ILE A 18 6.29 -29.42 3.86
CA ILE A 18 7.73 -29.64 3.70
C ILE A 18 8.52 -28.78 4.70
N VAL A 19 8.24 -27.48 4.74
CA VAL A 19 8.92 -26.53 5.66
C VAL A 19 8.67 -26.91 7.13
N ASN A 20 7.45 -27.31 7.49
CA ASN A 20 7.14 -27.73 8.85
C ASN A 20 7.84 -29.04 9.24
N LYS A 21 8.06 -29.97 8.31
CA LYS A 21 8.89 -31.17 8.57
C LYS A 21 10.34 -30.79 8.90
N PHE A 22 10.94 -29.85 8.13
CA PHE A 22 12.27 -29.35 8.46
C PHE A 22 12.33 -28.68 9.83
N ARG A 23 11.38 -27.81 10.14
CA ARG A 23 11.27 -27.11 11.44
C ARG A 23 11.10 -28.09 12.60
N SER A 24 10.32 -29.15 12.43
CA SER A 24 10.14 -30.20 13.45
C SER A 24 11.42 -30.92 13.82
N LYS A 25 12.44 -30.87 12.96
CA LYS A 25 13.77 -31.42 13.18
C LYS A 25 14.83 -30.38 13.56
N GLY A 26 14.40 -29.14 13.83
CA GLY A 26 15.28 -28.06 14.24
C GLY A 26 16.01 -27.38 13.09
N ILE A 27 15.73 -27.72 11.84
CA ILE A 27 16.27 -27.00 10.66
C ILE A 27 15.39 -25.78 10.40
N ILE A 28 15.90 -24.61 10.76
CA ILE A 28 15.26 -23.30 10.58
C ILE A 28 15.96 -22.44 9.54
N ASP A 29 17.10 -22.87 9.03
CA ASP A 29 17.85 -22.14 8.00
C ASP A 29 17.13 -22.24 6.66
N SER A 30 16.49 -21.14 6.28
CA SER A 30 15.71 -21.03 5.05
C SER A 30 16.58 -21.23 3.81
N ILE A 31 17.83 -20.75 3.82
CA ILE A 31 18.74 -20.89 2.67
C ILE A 31 19.10 -22.37 2.46
N LEU A 32 19.37 -23.10 3.54
CA LEU A 32 19.64 -24.53 3.46
C LEU A 32 18.44 -25.31 2.93
N ILE A 33 17.23 -24.98 3.39
CA ILE A 33 16.00 -25.61 2.91
C ILE A 33 15.79 -25.32 1.42
N LEU A 34 15.97 -24.07 0.99
CA LEU A 34 15.85 -23.66 -0.42
C LEU A 34 16.88 -24.39 -1.30
N LYS A 35 18.13 -24.45 -0.87
CA LYS A 35 19.17 -25.19 -1.60
C LYS A 35 18.85 -26.67 -1.74
N TYR A 36 18.38 -27.30 -0.67
CA TYR A 36 18.01 -28.70 -0.68
C TYR A 36 16.82 -28.97 -1.62
N VAL A 37 15.71 -28.24 -1.45
CA VAL A 37 14.51 -28.42 -2.30
C VAL A 37 14.84 -28.13 -3.75
N GLY A 38 15.54 -27.03 -4.04
CA GLY A 38 15.98 -26.70 -5.38
C GLY A 38 16.90 -27.74 -6.02
N SER A 39 17.78 -28.36 -5.22
CA SER A 39 18.61 -29.48 -5.67
C SER A 39 17.80 -30.70 -6.06
N ILE A 40 16.78 -31.07 -5.27
CA ILE A 40 15.88 -32.19 -5.60
C ILE A 40 15.04 -31.88 -6.86
N LEU A 41 14.53 -30.64 -7.00
CA LEU A 41 13.81 -30.22 -8.22
C LEU A 41 14.72 -30.31 -9.47
N TYR A 42 15.98 -29.93 -9.35
CA TYR A 42 16.93 -30.05 -10.46
C TYR A 42 17.22 -31.50 -10.84
N LEU A 43 17.46 -32.38 -9.86
CA LEU A 43 17.63 -33.82 -10.11
C LEU A 43 16.41 -34.41 -10.83
N GLN A 44 15.20 -34.01 -10.44
CA GLN A 44 13.97 -34.42 -11.11
C GLN A 44 13.89 -33.88 -12.56
N LYS A 45 14.30 -32.62 -12.77
CA LYS A 45 14.32 -31.98 -14.10
C LYS A 45 15.24 -32.73 -15.08
N VAL A 46 16.42 -33.17 -14.64
CA VAL A 46 17.38 -33.86 -15.52
C VAL A 46 17.04 -35.34 -15.73
N GLY A 47 15.87 -35.80 -15.27
CA GLY A 47 15.36 -37.14 -15.54
C GLY A 47 16.11 -38.22 -14.76
N LEU A 48 16.77 -37.89 -13.67
CA LEU A 48 17.24 -38.86 -12.70
C LEU A 48 15.99 -39.47 -12.02
N GLY A 49 15.36 -40.37 -12.78
CA GLY A 49 14.13 -41.05 -12.37
C GLY A 49 14.46 -41.99 -11.25
N LEU A 50 13.72 -41.82 -10.16
CA LEU A 50 13.46 -42.88 -9.23
C LEU A 50 12.67 -43.95 -9.99
N SER A 51 13.25 -45.14 -10.17
CA SER A 51 12.53 -46.29 -10.73
C SER A 51 11.46 -46.69 -9.73
N TYR A 52 10.20 -46.37 -10.07
CA TYR A 52 9.05 -46.76 -9.31
C TYR A 52 8.78 -48.25 -9.55
N GLU A 53 9.41 -49.12 -8.78
CA GLU A 53 8.97 -50.49 -8.67
C GLU A 53 7.87 -50.60 -7.62
N LYS A 54 6.73 -51.12 -8.01
CA LYS A 54 5.43 -51.05 -7.41
C LYS A 54 5.26 -51.69 -6.03
N ASN A 55 6.29 -52.25 -5.43
CA ASN A 55 6.15 -53.05 -4.21
C ASN A 55 7.06 -52.65 -3.02
N ASP A 56 8.04 -51.82 -3.16
CA ASP A 56 8.83 -51.28 -2.04
C ASP A 56 9.15 -49.81 -2.28
N CYS A 57 8.66 -48.96 -1.40
CA CYS A 57 8.89 -47.50 -1.45
C CYS A 57 10.27 -47.14 -0.89
N ASP A 58 11.33 -47.75 -1.35
CA ASP A 58 12.71 -47.39 -1.04
C ASP A 58 13.26 -46.50 -2.15
N PHE A 59 13.24 -45.21 -1.89
CA PHE A 59 13.86 -44.20 -2.73
C PHE A 59 15.34 -44.03 -2.32
N ASP A 60 16.23 -44.79 -2.91
CA ASP A 60 17.68 -44.59 -2.72
C ASP A 60 18.25 -43.63 -3.76
N LEU A 61 18.30 -42.34 -3.38
CA LEU A 61 18.97 -41.29 -4.17
C LEU A 61 20.48 -41.43 -3.97
N THR A 62 21.07 -42.44 -4.57
CA THR A 62 22.51 -42.48 -4.67
C THR A 62 22.97 -41.53 -5.76
N LEU A 63 23.70 -40.48 -5.40
CA LEU A 63 24.36 -39.53 -6.35
C LEU A 63 25.27 -40.29 -7.39
N SER A 64 25.47 -41.60 -7.23
CA SER A 64 26.15 -42.45 -8.18
C SER A 64 25.40 -42.57 -9.52
N ASP A 65 24.07 -42.37 -9.56
CA ASP A 65 23.27 -42.43 -10.77
C ASP A 65 23.27 -41.11 -11.57
N ALA A 66 23.84 -40.06 -11.01
CA ALA A 66 24.01 -38.73 -11.66
C ALA A 66 25.06 -38.77 -12.79
N SER A 67 25.12 -39.86 -13.57
CA SER A 67 26.04 -39.93 -14.73
C SER A 67 25.75 -38.90 -15.82
N GLN A 68 24.61 -38.29 -15.81
CA GLN A 68 24.18 -37.21 -16.72
C GLN A 68 24.63 -35.80 -16.26
N ILE A 69 25.13 -35.65 -15.03
CA ILE A 69 25.65 -34.38 -14.51
C ILE A 69 27.14 -34.43 -14.49
N ASP A 70 27.81 -33.43 -15.08
CA ASP A 70 29.27 -33.32 -14.98
C ASP A 70 29.68 -33.13 -13.51
N LYS A 71 30.32 -34.14 -12.96
CA LYS A 71 30.81 -34.17 -11.57
C LYS A 71 31.85 -33.09 -11.26
N SER A 72 32.45 -32.48 -12.28
CA SER A 72 33.40 -31.37 -12.15
C SER A 72 32.66 -30.00 -12.09
N SER A 73 31.36 -29.97 -12.33
CA SER A 73 30.57 -28.74 -12.36
C SER A 73 30.29 -28.19 -10.94
N ALA A 74 30.22 -26.87 -10.84
CA ALA A 74 29.87 -26.22 -9.58
C ALA A 74 28.46 -26.65 -9.07
N ILE A 75 27.50 -26.85 -9.99
CA ILE A 75 26.16 -27.27 -9.61
C ILE A 75 26.12 -28.66 -8.97
N TYR A 76 26.98 -29.62 -9.45
CA TYR A 76 27.07 -30.92 -8.82
C TYR A 76 27.53 -30.82 -7.36
N THR A 77 28.59 -30.01 -7.12
CA THR A 77 29.11 -29.79 -5.77
C THR A 77 28.05 -29.17 -4.83
N ILE A 78 27.27 -28.22 -5.34
CA ILE A 78 26.21 -27.58 -4.56
C ILE A 78 25.12 -28.58 -4.17
N ILE A 79 24.66 -29.41 -5.12
CA ILE A 79 23.66 -30.45 -4.91
C ILE A 79 24.16 -31.46 -3.88
N GLU A 80 25.33 -32.02 -4.10
CA GLU A 80 25.94 -33.04 -3.22
C GLU A 80 26.10 -32.52 -1.79
N THR A 81 26.61 -31.30 -1.64
CA THR A 81 26.83 -30.68 -0.34
C THR A 81 25.48 -30.40 0.39
N SER A 82 24.49 -29.89 -0.33
CA SER A 82 23.18 -29.56 0.23
C SER A 82 22.41 -30.81 0.71
N ILE A 83 22.45 -31.88 -0.09
CA ILE A 83 21.80 -33.15 0.26
C ILE A 83 22.49 -33.80 1.45
N LYS A 84 23.81 -33.96 1.44
CA LYS A 84 24.58 -34.52 2.54
C LYS A 84 24.42 -33.76 3.85
N GLN A 85 24.40 -32.45 3.76
CA GLN A 85 24.19 -31.60 4.94
C GLN A 85 22.81 -31.83 5.56
N VAL A 86 21.74 -31.80 4.76
CA VAL A 86 20.37 -32.06 5.27
C VAL A 86 20.24 -33.48 5.80
N GLU A 87 20.72 -34.48 5.06
CA GLU A 87 20.67 -35.89 5.47
C GLU A 87 21.35 -36.11 6.83
N SER A 88 22.48 -35.42 7.09
CA SER A 88 23.17 -35.50 8.38
C SER A 88 22.35 -35.02 9.57
N PHE A 89 21.41 -34.10 9.33
CA PHE A 89 20.52 -33.56 10.38
C PHE A 89 19.26 -34.41 10.61
N ILE A 90 18.65 -34.93 9.54
CA ILE A 90 17.34 -35.57 9.61
C ILE A 90 17.42 -37.11 9.58
N GLY A 91 18.53 -37.67 9.15
CA GLY A 91 18.74 -39.09 8.93
C GLY A 91 18.16 -39.61 7.61
N ASN A 92 18.63 -40.75 7.14
CA ASN A 92 18.33 -41.28 5.81
C ASN A 92 16.82 -41.57 5.61
N SER A 93 16.11 -42.15 6.57
CA SER A 93 14.68 -42.48 6.43
C SER A 93 13.83 -41.23 6.20
N MET A 94 14.05 -40.14 6.95
CA MET A 94 13.29 -38.92 6.75
C MET A 94 13.73 -38.18 5.50
N HIS A 95 15.02 -38.28 5.12
CA HIS A 95 15.51 -37.76 3.84
C HIS A 95 14.73 -38.40 2.68
N GLN A 96 14.61 -39.74 2.65
CA GLN A 96 13.84 -40.49 1.65
C GLN A 96 12.36 -40.07 1.61
N ASP A 97 11.71 -39.91 2.77
CA ASP A 97 10.34 -39.40 2.88
C ASP A 97 10.16 -38.04 2.25
N LEU A 98 11.09 -37.09 2.53
CA LEU A 98 11.07 -35.73 1.96
C LEU A 98 11.29 -35.72 0.45
N VAL A 99 12.26 -36.51 -0.02
CA VAL A 99 12.52 -36.67 -1.46
C VAL A 99 11.27 -37.24 -2.15
N GLY A 100 10.68 -38.29 -1.60
CA GLY A 100 9.45 -38.88 -2.11
C GLY A 100 8.27 -37.89 -2.15
N MET A 101 8.13 -37.07 -1.13
CA MET A 101 7.10 -36.02 -1.10
C MET A 101 7.33 -34.95 -2.18
N ILE A 102 8.58 -34.47 -2.36
CA ILE A 102 8.91 -33.47 -3.37
C ILE A 102 8.65 -34.05 -4.76
N PHE A 103 9.13 -35.25 -5.05
CA PHE A 103 8.89 -35.93 -6.33
C PHE A 103 7.41 -36.20 -6.62
N ALA A 104 6.63 -36.61 -5.62
CA ALA A 104 5.20 -36.84 -5.80
C ALA A 104 4.40 -35.54 -6.02
N SER A 105 4.95 -34.40 -5.57
CA SER A 105 4.28 -33.11 -5.65
C SER A 105 4.50 -32.39 -6.99
N PHE A 106 5.58 -32.69 -7.72
CA PHE A 106 6.03 -31.96 -8.91
C PHE A 106 6.14 -32.90 -10.11
N TYR A 107 5.07 -33.03 -10.87
CA TYR A 107 4.98 -33.95 -12.02
C TYR A 107 5.20 -33.29 -13.38
N ASP A 108 5.16 -31.95 -13.50
CA ASP A 108 5.28 -31.26 -14.78
C ASP A 108 6.63 -30.55 -14.93
N VAL A 109 7.30 -30.83 -16.03
CA VAL A 109 8.71 -30.47 -16.29
C VAL A 109 8.90 -28.96 -16.54
N ASP A 110 7.85 -28.25 -16.92
CA ASP A 110 7.95 -26.84 -17.31
C ASP A 110 7.82 -25.86 -16.14
N GLU A 111 7.44 -26.33 -14.93
CA GLU A 111 7.09 -25.49 -13.78
C GLU A 111 8.16 -25.45 -12.67
N TYR A 112 9.30 -26.14 -12.78
CA TYR A 112 10.30 -26.24 -11.70
C TYR A 112 10.87 -24.88 -11.27
N LEU A 113 11.08 -23.98 -12.21
CA LEU A 113 11.59 -22.64 -11.91
C LEU A 113 10.54 -21.80 -11.18
N GLU A 114 9.28 -21.82 -11.62
CA GLU A 114 8.16 -21.12 -10.97
C GLU A 114 7.98 -21.59 -9.52
N TRP A 115 8.12 -22.88 -9.27
CA TRP A 115 8.07 -23.46 -7.94
C TRP A 115 9.23 -23.03 -7.06
N PHE A 116 10.43 -22.99 -7.60
CA PHE A 116 11.60 -22.51 -6.88
C PHE A 116 11.44 -21.02 -6.52
N ASP A 117 10.95 -20.22 -7.45
CA ASP A 117 10.69 -18.79 -7.22
C ASP A 117 9.62 -18.57 -6.16
N TYR A 118 8.52 -19.33 -6.23
CA TYR A 118 7.50 -19.27 -5.19
C TYR A 118 8.06 -19.63 -3.80
N LEU A 119 8.92 -20.66 -3.71
CA LEU A 119 9.58 -21.03 -2.46
C LEU A 119 10.47 -19.89 -1.92
N VAL A 120 11.23 -19.28 -2.79
CA VAL A 120 12.10 -18.14 -2.44
C VAL A 120 11.25 -16.99 -1.87
N ASP A 121 10.07 -16.74 -2.43
CA ASP A 121 9.19 -15.64 -2.02
C ASP A 121 8.49 -15.89 -0.68
N ILE A 122 8.08 -17.15 -0.39
CA ILE A 122 7.33 -17.46 0.84
C ILE A 122 8.20 -17.81 2.04
N MET A 123 9.45 -18.20 1.81
CA MET A 123 10.34 -18.60 2.90
C MET A 123 10.88 -17.37 3.65
N PRO A 124 10.57 -17.23 4.96
CA PRO A 124 11.13 -16.16 5.75
C PRO A 124 12.65 -16.37 5.87
N THR A 125 13.40 -15.56 5.15
CA THR A 125 14.84 -15.50 5.32
C THR A 125 15.18 -14.77 6.61
N SER A 126 16.26 -15.14 7.30
CA SER A 126 16.73 -14.43 8.50
C SER A 126 17.04 -12.95 8.17
N LYS A 127 16.92 -12.05 9.15
CA LYS A 127 17.34 -10.63 8.98
C LYS A 127 18.72 -10.58 8.35
N GLY A 128 18.86 -9.95 7.16
CA GLY A 128 20.09 -9.85 6.39
C GLY A 128 20.14 -10.70 5.11
N SER A 129 19.23 -11.67 4.91
CA SER A 129 19.16 -12.46 3.67
C SER A 129 18.15 -11.90 2.65
N TYR A 130 17.18 -11.10 3.09
CA TYR A 130 16.18 -10.46 2.22
C TYR A 130 16.78 -9.42 1.26
N GLU A 131 17.87 -8.79 1.65
CA GLU A 131 18.56 -7.74 0.86
C GLU A 131 19.12 -8.26 -0.46
N GLN A 132 19.03 -9.57 -0.67
CA GLN A 132 19.67 -10.26 -1.80
C GLN A 132 18.66 -10.80 -2.82
N LEU A 133 17.35 -10.63 -2.55
CA LEU A 133 16.30 -11.03 -3.47
C LEU A 133 16.02 -9.91 -4.46
N THR A 134 16.23 -10.17 -5.73
CA THR A 134 15.89 -9.25 -6.82
C THR A 134 14.38 -9.18 -6.98
N PRO A 135 13.72 -8.00 -6.86
CA PRO A 135 12.29 -7.90 -7.02
C PRO A 135 11.87 -7.99 -8.50
N ASP A 136 10.67 -8.54 -8.77
CA ASP A 136 10.15 -8.77 -10.13
C ASP A 136 10.08 -7.50 -10.99
N TRP A 137 9.68 -6.37 -10.38
CA TRP A 137 9.59 -5.10 -11.09
C TRP A 137 10.92 -4.60 -11.65
N LEU A 138 12.06 -5.03 -11.09
CA LEU A 138 13.39 -4.57 -11.52
C LEU A 138 13.74 -5.08 -12.92
N SER A 139 13.49 -6.34 -13.22
CA SER A 139 13.76 -6.94 -14.54
C SER A 139 12.92 -6.28 -15.64
N VAL A 140 11.62 -6.10 -15.36
CA VAL A 140 10.69 -5.44 -16.29
C VAL A 140 11.08 -3.98 -16.53
N LEU A 141 11.46 -3.26 -15.46
CA LEU A 141 11.90 -1.87 -15.57
C LEU A 141 13.25 -1.77 -16.30
N ALA A 142 14.19 -2.66 -16.01
CA ALA A 142 15.48 -2.73 -16.72
C ALA A 142 15.27 -2.99 -18.21
N ASP A 143 14.47 -3.98 -18.59
CA ASP A 143 14.13 -4.28 -19.98
C ASP A 143 13.52 -3.06 -20.69
N ALA A 144 12.60 -2.34 -20.03
CA ALA A 144 11.94 -1.15 -20.58
C ALA A 144 12.95 -0.01 -20.87
N PHE A 145 13.97 0.16 -20.01
CA PHE A 145 14.99 1.20 -20.20
C PHE A 145 16.13 0.78 -21.12
N LEU A 146 16.48 -0.50 -21.16
CA LEU A 146 17.60 -1.01 -21.97
C LEU A 146 17.21 -1.22 -23.45
N CYS A 147 15.91 -1.26 -23.76
CA CYS A 147 15.31 -1.37 -25.08
C CYS A 147 16.26 -1.59 -26.27
N PHE A 148 16.29 -2.82 -26.86
CA PHE A 148 16.74 -3.10 -28.21
C PHE A 148 18.20 -2.78 -28.55
N GLY A 149 19.11 -3.66 -28.18
CA GLY A 149 20.48 -3.66 -28.73
C GLY A 149 21.62 -3.87 -27.76
N GLU A 150 21.33 -3.98 -26.47
CA GLU A 150 22.37 -4.24 -25.45
C GLU A 150 22.73 -5.73 -25.47
N LYS A 151 23.89 -6.07 -26.02
CA LYS A 151 24.28 -7.47 -26.23
C LYS A 151 24.89 -8.10 -24.98
N SER A 152 25.65 -7.32 -24.24
CA SER A 152 26.34 -7.78 -23.04
C SER A 152 25.91 -6.99 -21.81
N VAL A 153 25.38 -7.70 -20.81
CA VAL A 153 24.92 -7.14 -19.53
C VAL A 153 25.81 -7.61 -18.40
N PHE A 154 26.22 -6.71 -17.54
CA PHE A 154 26.93 -7.02 -16.30
C PHE A 154 26.07 -6.73 -15.07
N CYS A 155 25.94 -7.72 -14.18
CA CYS A 155 25.23 -7.63 -12.90
C CYS A 155 26.25 -7.76 -11.75
N PRO A 156 26.77 -6.65 -11.21
CA PRO A 156 27.79 -6.68 -10.15
C PRO A 156 27.28 -7.19 -8.80
N PHE A 157 25.97 -7.31 -8.65
CA PHE A 157 25.27 -7.84 -7.49
C PHE A 157 24.23 -8.85 -8.00
N GLY A 158 24.68 -10.06 -8.35
CA GLY A 158 23.88 -11.05 -9.07
C GLY A 158 22.73 -11.63 -8.24
N GLY A 159 22.86 -11.60 -6.92
CA GLY A 159 21.84 -12.14 -6.03
C GLY A 159 21.53 -13.60 -6.34
N THR A 160 20.24 -13.94 -6.36
CA THR A 160 19.78 -15.29 -6.74
C THR A 160 19.58 -15.47 -8.25
N MET A 161 20.14 -14.60 -9.08
CA MET A 161 20.04 -14.63 -10.56
C MET A 161 18.61 -14.52 -11.12
N LYS A 162 17.63 -14.00 -10.35
CA LYS A 162 16.27 -13.78 -10.84
C LYS A 162 16.26 -12.81 -12.04
N LEU A 163 17.13 -11.82 -12.02
CA LEU A 163 17.26 -10.85 -13.11
C LEU A 163 17.57 -11.55 -14.46
N SER A 164 18.41 -12.59 -14.48
CA SER A 164 18.77 -13.30 -15.72
C SER A 164 17.62 -14.12 -16.30
N THR A 165 16.75 -14.67 -15.43
CA THR A 165 15.61 -15.47 -15.89
C THR A 165 14.44 -14.60 -16.35
N ASP A 166 14.29 -13.40 -15.80
CA ASP A 166 13.15 -12.52 -16.03
C ASP A 166 13.41 -11.46 -17.12
N MET A 167 14.67 -11.04 -17.33
CA MET A 167 15.02 -10.12 -18.42
C MET A 167 14.99 -10.80 -19.80
N ASN A 168 14.50 -10.06 -20.80
CA ASN A 168 14.33 -10.57 -22.17
C ASN A 168 15.41 -10.05 -23.16
N PHE A 169 16.04 -8.91 -22.89
CA PHE A 169 16.86 -8.17 -23.85
C PHE A 169 18.36 -8.23 -23.56
N TYR A 170 18.95 -9.43 -23.55
CA TYR A 170 20.40 -9.61 -23.54
C TYR A 170 20.81 -10.85 -24.35
N GLU A 171 22.04 -10.87 -24.85
CA GLU A 171 22.67 -12.03 -25.52
C GLU A 171 23.62 -12.74 -24.55
N TYR A 172 24.39 -11.96 -23.80
CA TYR A 172 25.35 -12.42 -22.81
C TYR A 172 25.12 -11.72 -21.49
N MET A 173 25.06 -12.46 -20.41
CA MET A 173 25.01 -11.90 -19.06
C MET A 173 26.20 -12.38 -18.25
N TYR A 174 26.86 -11.43 -17.62
CA TYR A 174 27.95 -11.68 -16.67
C TYR A 174 27.47 -11.21 -15.30
N ALA A 175 27.51 -12.08 -14.31
CA ALA A 175 27.03 -11.74 -12.99
C ALA A 175 28.00 -12.20 -11.91
N TYR A 176 28.05 -11.41 -10.85
CA TYR A 176 28.90 -11.64 -9.71
C TYR A 176 28.11 -11.54 -8.41
N GLU A 177 28.29 -12.53 -7.51
CA GLU A 177 27.70 -12.51 -6.17
C GLU A 177 28.75 -12.97 -5.14
N MET A 178 29.05 -12.06 -4.19
CA MET A 178 30.09 -12.30 -3.17
C MET A 178 29.65 -13.29 -2.09
N ASN A 179 28.34 -13.32 -1.77
CA ASN A 179 27.80 -14.23 -0.79
C ASN A 179 27.65 -15.63 -1.39
N THR A 180 28.49 -16.56 -0.94
CA THR A 180 28.52 -17.93 -1.47
C THR A 180 27.17 -18.64 -1.40
N SER A 181 26.45 -18.51 -0.29
CA SER A 181 25.14 -19.17 -0.14
C SER A 181 24.08 -18.63 -1.10
N VAL A 182 24.13 -17.33 -1.40
CA VAL A 182 23.22 -16.69 -2.37
C VAL A 182 23.64 -17.03 -3.80
N TRP A 183 24.92 -17.08 -4.06
CA TRP A 183 25.47 -17.56 -5.33
C TRP A 183 25.04 -19.00 -5.61
N GLU A 184 25.09 -19.89 -4.61
CA GLU A 184 24.62 -21.27 -4.74
C GLU A 184 23.13 -21.35 -5.11
N LEU A 185 22.26 -20.52 -4.51
CA LEU A 185 20.86 -20.41 -4.89
C LEU A 185 20.69 -19.92 -6.33
N GLY A 186 21.48 -18.95 -6.75
CA GLY A 186 21.48 -18.46 -8.12
C GLY A 186 21.94 -19.52 -9.14
N MET A 187 22.93 -20.34 -8.80
CA MET A 187 23.35 -21.48 -9.61
C MET A 187 22.26 -22.55 -9.77
N ILE A 188 21.51 -22.82 -8.68
CA ILE A 188 20.34 -23.71 -8.73
C ILE A 188 19.27 -23.13 -9.64
N ARG A 189 18.95 -21.83 -9.51
CA ARG A 189 17.97 -21.16 -10.38
C ARG A 189 18.35 -21.27 -11.85
N LEU A 190 19.59 -20.96 -12.21
CA LEU A 190 20.08 -21.08 -13.57
C LEU A 190 19.97 -22.53 -14.10
N ALA A 191 20.27 -23.51 -13.27
CA ALA A 191 20.13 -24.93 -13.63
C ALA A 191 18.65 -25.35 -13.81
N LEU A 192 17.71 -24.76 -13.07
CA LEU A 192 16.27 -24.97 -13.21
C LEU A 192 15.68 -24.20 -14.41
N SER A 193 16.31 -23.12 -14.84
CA SER A 193 15.86 -22.37 -16.03
C SER A 193 16.00 -23.21 -17.29
N ASN A 194 15.09 -22.98 -18.25
CA ASN A 194 15.18 -23.51 -19.64
C ASN A 194 15.83 -22.50 -20.58
N ASP A 195 16.39 -21.43 -20.05
CA ASP A 195 16.99 -20.34 -20.81
C ASP A 195 18.27 -20.84 -21.50
N THR A 196 18.35 -20.66 -22.83
CA THR A 196 19.50 -21.04 -23.65
C THR A 196 20.51 -19.91 -23.82
N ARG A 197 20.24 -18.72 -23.27
CA ARG A 197 21.17 -17.58 -23.34
C ARG A 197 22.44 -17.86 -22.52
N LYS A 198 23.52 -17.16 -22.90
CA LYS A 198 24.83 -17.38 -22.24
C LYS A 198 24.91 -16.54 -20.98
N VAL A 199 24.87 -17.21 -19.85
CA VAL A 199 25.05 -16.61 -18.53
C VAL A 199 26.33 -17.14 -17.90
N THR A 200 27.23 -16.24 -17.47
CA THR A 200 28.41 -16.53 -16.67
C THR A 200 28.20 -15.95 -15.27
N PHE A 201 28.13 -16.81 -14.25
CA PHE A 201 27.84 -16.41 -12.88
C PHE A 201 28.93 -16.92 -11.92
N GLU A 202 29.65 -16.02 -11.29
CA GLU A 202 30.84 -16.29 -10.47
C GLU A 202 30.65 -15.73 -9.05
N ASN A 203 31.32 -16.33 -8.08
CA ASN A 203 31.35 -15.80 -6.71
C ASN A 203 32.67 -15.03 -6.40
N LYS A 204 33.49 -14.78 -7.42
CA LYS A 204 34.72 -13.97 -7.32
C LYS A 204 34.86 -13.08 -8.54
N LEU A 205 35.02 -11.80 -8.32
CA LEU A 205 35.34 -10.86 -9.39
C LEU A 205 36.82 -10.96 -9.76
N THR A 206 37.11 -11.42 -10.96
CA THR A 206 38.49 -11.58 -11.45
C THR A 206 38.98 -10.33 -12.17
N GLU A 207 40.31 -10.13 -12.27
CA GLU A 207 40.87 -9.01 -13.04
C GLU A 207 40.51 -9.07 -14.53
N ALA A 208 40.30 -10.27 -15.09
CA ALA A 208 39.80 -10.43 -16.47
C ALA A 208 38.40 -9.80 -16.66
N TRP A 209 37.54 -9.88 -15.68
CA TRP A 209 36.21 -9.25 -15.72
C TRP A 209 36.31 -7.74 -15.58
N LYS A 210 37.20 -7.23 -14.74
CA LYS A 210 37.38 -5.77 -14.57
C LYS A 210 37.92 -5.11 -15.84
N SER A 211 38.74 -5.82 -16.63
CA SER A 211 39.23 -5.31 -17.91
C SER A 211 38.23 -5.41 -19.08
N GLN A 212 37.15 -6.16 -18.92
CA GLN A 212 36.08 -6.26 -19.93
C GLN A 212 35.16 -5.04 -19.85
N LYS A 213 34.65 -4.59 -21.02
CA LYS A 213 33.67 -3.54 -21.11
C LYS A 213 32.33 -4.13 -21.54
N TYR A 214 31.24 -3.66 -20.92
CA TYR A 214 29.90 -4.16 -21.10
C TYR A 214 29.00 -3.07 -21.73
N ASP A 215 27.98 -3.50 -22.49
CA ASP A 215 27.03 -2.58 -23.11
C ASP A 215 26.02 -2.04 -22.07
N ALA A 216 25.69 -2.85 -21.08
CA ALA A 216 24.87 -2.42 -19.95
C ALA A 216 25.38 -2.93 -18.62
N ILE A 217 25.19 -2.14 -17.57
CA ILE A 217 25.35 -2.56 -16.17
C ILE A 217 23.98 -2.42 -15.50
N VAL A 218 23.46 -3.51 -14.93
CA VAL A 218 22.26 -3.51 -14.10
C VAL A 218 22.64 -3.81 -12.67
N SER A 219 22.50 -2.83 -11.81
CA SER A 219 23.03 -2.85 -10.44
C SER A 219 21.93 -2.69 -9.41
N PHE A 220 21.78 -3.69 -8.54
CA PHE A 220 20.93 -3.61 -7.34
C PHE A 220 21.78 -4.00 -6.13
N PRO A 221 22.55 -3.04 -5.57
CA PRO A 221 23.46 -3.33 -4.47
C PRO A 221 22.69 -3.55 -3.17
N PRO A 222 23.27 -4.27 -2.19
CA PRO A 222 22.73 -4.35 -0.85
C PRO A 222 22.67 -2.94 -0.23
N LEU A 223 21.49 -2.56 0.30
CA LEU A 223 21.21 -1.19 0.72
C LEU A 223 22.02 -0.79 1.96
N GLY A 224 22.67 0.39 1.89
CA GLY A 224 23.33 1.00 3.04
C GLY A 224 24.65 0.32 3.50
N VAL A 225 25.18 -0.61 2.72
CA VAL A 225 26.45 -1.26 3.04
C VAL A 225 27.60 -0.29 2.78
N ARG A 226 28.49 -0.18 3.77
CA ARG A 226 29.76 0.55 3.66
C ARG A 226 30.87 -0.37 3.21
N TYR A 227 31.72 0.14 2.34
CA TYR A 227 32.92 -0.53 1.86
C TYR A 227 34.16 0.19 2.36
N GLN A 228 35.29 -0.51 2.33
CA GLN A 228 36.58 0.17 2.39
C GLN A 228 36.77 0.97 1.10
N GLU A 229 37.39 2.14 1.21
CA GLU A 229 37.66 3.02 0.07
C GLU A 229 38.27 2.25 -1.12
N GLU A 230 37.60 2.34 -2.26
CA GLU A 230 38.02 1.71 -3.51
C GLU A 230 38.26 2.80 -4.57
N SER A 231 39.20 2.55 -5.47
CA SER A 231 39.45 3.37 -6.65
C SER A 231 39.02 2.64 -7.92
N PHE A 232 38.44 3.37 -8.86
CA PHE A 232 37.97 2.86 -10.15
C PHE A 232 38.59 3.66 -11.29
N GLU A 233 38.91 3.02 -12.42
CA GLU A 233 39.41 3.70 -13.60
C GLU A 233 38.39 4.69 -14.16
N GLY A 234 38.83 5.87 -14.55
CA GLY A 234 37.95 6.94 -15.08
C GLY A 234 37.17 7.71 -14.00
N VAL A 235 37.21 7.32 -12.74
CA VAL A 235 36.62 8.03 -11.60
C VAL A 235 37.70 8.91 -10.96
N PRO A 236 37.47 10.23 -10.82
CA PRO A 236 38.48 11.12 -10.24
C PRO A 236 38.64 10.88 -8.73
N SER A 237 39.79 11.21 -8.21
CA SER A 237 40.09 11.19 -6.77
C SER A 237 39.35 12.28 -5.98
N SER A 238 38.47 13.06 -6.63
CA SER A 238 37.74 14.14 -6.00
C SER A 238 36.67 13.67 -5.02
N PHE A 239 36.21 12.41 -5.13
CA PHE A 239 35.30 11.77 -4.17
C PHE A 239 35.76 10.33 -3.90
N LYS A 240 35.29 9.81 -2.76
CA LYS A 240 35.64 8.46 -2.29
C LYS A 240 34.45 7.54 -2.44
N VAL A 241 34.73 6.30 -2.91
CA VAL A 241 33.71 5.26 -3.02
C VAL A 241 33.65 4.52 -1.68
N GLU A 242 32.78 4.99 -0.79
CA GLU A 242 32.70 4.50 0.60
C GLU A 242 31.43 3.68 0.90
N ASP A 243 30.46 3.68 -0.01
CA ASP A 243 29.23 2.90 0.16
C ASP A 243 28.74 2.24 -1.13
N SER A 244 27.70 1.40 -0.99
CA SER A 244 27.13 0.62 -2.08
C SER A 244 26.55 1.49 -3.21
N ASP A 245 25.97 2.65 -2.88
CA ASP A 245 25.38 3.56 -3.88
C ASP A 245 26.47 4.13 -4.79
N LEU A 246 27.56 4.63 -4.20
CA LEU A 246 28.69 5.21 -4.93
C LEU A 246 29.46 4.13 -5.70
N LYS A 247 29.59 2.91 -5.15
CA LYS A 247 30.22 1.79 -5.84
C LYS A 247 29.47 1.43 -7.11
N ALA A 248 28.15 1.25 -7.00
CA ALA A 248 27.31 0.90 -8.14
C ALA A 248 27.40 1.93 -9.27
N ALA A 249 27.33 3.22 -8.93
CA ALA A 249 27.44 4.31 -9.89
C ALA A 249 28.85 4.44 -10.50
N SER A 250 29.90 4.17 -9.71
CA SER A 250 31.30 4.27 -10.16
C SER A 250 31.72 3.15 -11.12
N LEU A 251 31.18 1.94 -10.98
CA LEU A 251 31.40 0.83 -11.91
C LEU A 251 31.04 1.19 -13.36
N PHE A 252 30.09 2.13 -13.54
CA PHE A 252 29.75 2.63 -14.87
C PHE A 252 30.95 3.13 -15.66
N MET A 253 31.78 3.98 -15.07
CA MET A 253 32.91 4.57 -15.77
C MET A 253 34.00 3.55 -16.09
N ASP A 254 34.22 2.64 -15.16
CA ASP A 254 35.29 1.63 -15.25
C ASP A 254 34.96 0.49 -16.21
N MET A 255 33.69 0.07 -16.29
CA MET A 255 33.29 -1.19 -16.92
C MET A 255 32.28 -1.06 -18.09
N THR A 256 31.90 0.16 -18.55
CA THR A 256 31.01 0.29 -19.71
C THR A 256 31.73 0.59 -21.02
N THR A 257 31.16 0.12 -22.14
CA THR A 257 31.53 0.58 -23.48
C THR A 257 31.24 2.07 -23.67
N ASP A 258 31.69 2.65 -24.80
CA ASP A 258 31.45 4.08 -25.07
C ASP A 258 29.95 4.41 -25.20
N LYS A 259 29.15 3.50 -25.74
CA LYS A 259 27.69 3.63 -25.84
C LYS A 259 26.93 2.99 -24.66
N GLY A 260 27.66 2.53 -23.66
CA GLY A 260 27.08 1.75 -22.56
C GLY A 260 26.20 2.57 -21.63
N VAL A 261 25.35 1.86 -20.90
CA VAL A 261 24.42 2.39 -19.93
C VAL A 261 24.60 1.71 -18.56
N CYS A 262 24.48 2.48 -17.50
CA CYS A 262 24.35 1.92 -16.15
C CYS A 262 22.98 2.24 -15.59
N PHE A 263 22.25 1.21 -15.22
CA PHE A 263 20.97 1.23 -14.56
C PHE A 263 21.17 0.81 -13.11
N SER A 264 21.17 1.77 -12.19
CA SER A 264 21.52 1.53 -10.79
C SER A 264 20.41 1.89 -9.84
N ILE A 265 19.95 0.90 -9.05
CA ILE A 265 19.07 1.15 -7.91
C ILE A 265 19.95 1.58 -6.73
N VAL A 266 19.56 2.70 -6.13
CA VAL A 266 20.31 3.33 -5.04
C VAL A 266 19.35 3.77 -3.93
N THR A 267 19.89 4.11 -2.76
CA THR A 267 19.11 4.77 -1.73
C THR A 267 18.87 6.24 -2.10
N PRO A 268 17.73 6.84 -1.72
CA PRO A 268 17.48 8.26 -1.98
C PRO A 268 18.55 9.20 -1.40
N SER A 269 19.35 8.71 -0.46
CA SER A 269 20.47 9.48 0.12
C SER A 269 21.50 9.91 -0.93
N LEU A 270 21.65 9.17 -2.03
CA LEU A 270 22.50 9.59 -3.15
C LEU A 270 21.99 10.88 -3.79
N LEU A 271 20.69 11.14 -3.77
CA LEU A 271 20.07 12.25 -4.46
C LEU A 271 20.32 13.61 -3.74
N TYR A 272 20.45 13.58 -2.42
CA TYR A 272 20.46 14.86 -1.64
C TYR A 272 21.51 14.95 -0.52
N ASN A 273 22.10 13.83 -0.03
CA ASN A 273 23.08 13.92 1.05
C ASN A 273 24.33 14.68 0.61
N GLN A 274 24.95 15.32 1.60
CA GLN A 274 26.21 16.04 1.43
C GLN A 274 27.43 15.07 1.48
N GLY A 275 28.61 15.61 1.43
CA GLY A 275 29.86 14.83 1.49
C GLY A 275 30.22 14.20 0.15
N GLU A 276 30.66 12.95 0.17
CA GLU A 276 31.11 12.24 -1.05
C GLU A 276 30.01 12.09 -2.10
N LYS A 277 28.76 11.90 -1.68
CA LYS A 277 27.59 11.86 -2.58
C LYS A 277 27.36 13.18 -3.32
N ALA A 278 27.53 14.32 -2.65
CA ALA A 278 27.44 15.63 -3.30
C ALA A 278 28.55 15.85 -4.33
N LYS A 279 29.78 15.43 -4.01
CA LYS A 279 30.91 15.50 -4.94
C LYS A 279 30.67 14.62 -6.17
N PHE A 280 30.14 13.42 -5.99
CA PHE A 280 29.75 12.53 -7.09
C PHE A 280 28.70 13.16 -8.00
N ARG A 281 27.60 13.72 -7.44
CA ARG A 281 26.55 14.38 -8.23
C ARG A 281 27.10 15.53 -9.05
N LYS A 282 27.90 16.39 -8.42
CA LYS A 282 28.58 17.48 -9.10
C LYS A 282 29.42 16.98 -10.28
N TRP A 283 30.29 16.01 -10.01
CA TRP A 283 31.13 15.39 -11.03
C TRP A 283 30.30 14.76 -12.17
N ALA A 284 29.24 14.04 -11.87
CA ALA A 284 28.40 13.37 -12.89
C ALA A 284 27.70 14.37 -13.82
N VAL A 285 27.26 15.53 -13.29
CA VAL A 285 26.69 16.63 -14.07
C VAL A 285 27.76 17.33 -14.90
N GLU A 286 28.92 17.65 -14.32
CA GLU A 286 30.02 18.30 -15.03
C GLU A 286 30.62 17.43 -16.15
N GLN A 287 30.59 16.11 -16.00
CA GLN A 287 30.99 15.15 -17.04
C GLN A 287 29.87 14.89 -18.06
N GLY A 288 28.65 15.35 -17.80
CA GLY A 288 27.51 15.15 -18.69
C GLY A 288 27.14 13.67 -18.86
N ILE A 289 27.25 12.87 -17.79
CA ILE A 289 26.99 11.41 -17.84
C ILE A 289 25.66 11.01 -17.19
N ILE A 290 25.01 11.90 -16.49
CA ILE A 290 23.70 11.60 -15.87
C ILE A 290 22.56 11.82 -16.88
N ASP A 291 21.77 10.78 -17.11
CA ASP A 291 20.64 10.77 -18.07
C ASP A 291 19.30 10.94 -17.35
N THR A 292 19.01 10.09 -16.39
CA THR A 292 17.68 10.04 -15.73
C THR A 292 17.83 9.73 -14.24
N VAL A 293 16.98 10.35 -13.44
CA VAL A 293 16.83 10.07 -12.00
C VAL A 293 15.34 9.87 -11.70
N ILE A 294 15.00 8.75 -11.05
CA ILE A 294 13.62 8.40 -10.68
C ILE A 294 13.55 8.15 -9.19
N LEU A 295 12.65 8.83 -8.50
CA LEU A 295 12.27 8.49 -7.13
C LEU A 295 11.18 7.43 -7.15
N LEU A 296 11.46 6.26 -6.62
CA LEU A 296 10.54 5.12 -6.61
C LEU A 296 9.64 5.11 -5.36
N PRO A 297 8.48 4.43 -5.39
CA PRO A 297 7.60 4.30 -4.24
C PRO A 297 8.29 3.65 -3.02
N SER A 298 7.79 3.97 -1.83
CA SER A 298 8.13 3.22 -0.62
C SER A 298 7.51 1.82 -0.65
N LYS A 299 7.97 0.92 0.22
CA LYS A 299 7.45 -0.46 0.35
C LYS A 299 7.44 -1.28 -0.96
N LEU A 300 8.34 -1.01 -1.89
CA LEU A 300 8.57 -1.86 -3.07
C LEU A 300 9.31 -3.16 -2.75
N LEU A 301 9.94 -3.23 -1.58
CA LEU A 301 10.60 -4.42 -1.07
C LEU A 301 9.84 -4.95 0.13
N SER A 302 9.63 -6.27 0.18
CA SER A 302 8.83 -6.94 1.22
C SER A 302 9.41 -6.79 2.64
N TYR A 303 10.70 -6.54 2.75
CA TYR A 303 11.47 -6.50 4.01
C TYR A 303 11.77 -5.08 4.53
N THR A 304 11.50 -4.04 3.75
CA THR A 304 11.76 -2.65 4.16
C THR A 304 10.74 -1.69 3.59
N GLY A 305 10.37 -0.68 4.40
CA GLY A 305 9.54 0.43 3.94
C GLY A 305 10.32 1.56 3.26
N ILE A 306 11.65 1.37 3.04
CA ILE A 306 12.50 2.41 2.46
C ILE A 306 12.13 2.65 0.99
N ALA A 307 11.94 3.92 0.59
CA ALA A 307 11.87 4.28 -0.81
C ALA A 307 13.21 4.04 -1.47
N LEU A 308 13.20 3.77 -2.75
CA LEU A 308 14.39 3.60 -3.57
C LEU A 308 14.49 4.72 -4.61
N ALA A 309 15.63 4.83 -5.26
CA ALA A 309 15.78 5.66 -6.43
C ALA A 309 16.49 4.87 -7.54
N LEU A 310 16.14 5.18 -8.78
CA LEU A 310 16.86 4.68 -9.94
C LEU A 310 17.68 5.82 -10.53
N VAL A 311 18.96 5.54 -10.78
CA VAL A 311 19.89 6.43 -11.48
C VAL A 311 20.35 5.76 -12.78
N VAL A 312 20.14 6.46 -13.89
CA VAL A 312 20.60 6.01 -15.22
C VAL A 312 21.75 6.89 -15.66
N LEU A 313 22.90 6.27 -15.86
CA LEU A 313 24.10 6.93 -16.36
C LEU A 313 24.39 6.49 -17.78
N ARG A 314 24.73 7.44 -18.66
CA ARG A 314 25.14 7.21 -20.06
C ARG A 314 26.30 8.15 -20.41
N LYS A 315 27.33 7.66 -21.11
CA LYS A 315 28.38 8.56 -21.64
C LYS A 315 27.81 9.55 -22.68
N HIS A 316 26.75 9.14 -23.34
CA HIS A 316 25.97 9.97 -24.28
C HIS A 316 24.51 10.03 -23.85
N PRO A 317 24.12 10.89 -22.88
CA PRO A 317 22.75 11.02 -22.40
C PRO A 317 21.75 11.35 -23.51
N LYS A 318 20.54 10.87 -23.39
CA LYS A 318 19.45 11.16 -24.34
C LYS A 318 19.05 12.65 -24.28
N HIS A 319 19.11 13.27 -23.10
CA HIS A 319 18.81 14.68 -22.88
C HIS A 319 20.12 15.45 -22.79
N LYS A 320 20.45 16.21 -23.85
CA LYS A 320 21.72 16.95 -23.89
C LYS A 320 21.70 18.08 -22.84
N ASN A 321 22.71 18.10 -21.97
CA ASN A 321 22.88 19.10 -20.91
C ASN A 321 21.66 19.19 -19.95
N ALA A 322 20.95 18.08 -19.75
CA ALA A 322 19.80 18.05 -18.85
C ALA A 322 19.62 16.65 -18.26
N ILE A 323 18.89 16.58 -17.15
CA ILE A 323 18.53 15.33 -16.47
C ILE A 323 17.00 15.14 -16.61
N ARG A 324 16.58 13.94 -17.00
CA ARG A 324 15.18 13.55 -16.86
C ARG A 324 14.89 13.18 -15.41
N MET A 325 14.07 13.96 -14.73
CA MET A 325 13.65 13.71 -13.35
C MET A 325 12.21 13.22 -13.30
N ILE A 326 11.96 12.16 -12.52
CA ILE A 326 10.65 11.53 -12.41
C ILE A 326 10.33 11.24 -10.93
N ASP A 327 9.25 11.80 -10.44
CA ASP A 327 8.67 11.45 -9.14
C ASP A 327 7.66 10.32 -9.31
N ALA A 328 8.13 9.09 -9.22
CA ALA A 328 7.29 7.91 -9.27
C ALA A 328 6.81 7.47 -7.89
N SER A 329 7.01 8.27 -6.84
CA SER A 329 6.65 7.90 -5.45
C SER A 329 5.17 7.61 -5.26
N GLY A 330 4.30 8.16 -6.12
CA GLY A 330 2.86 7.91 -6.18
C GLY A 330 2.41 6.91 -7.26
N LEU A 331 3.33 6.38 -8.09
CA LEU A 331 2.97 5.50 -9.22
C LEU A 331 3.01 4.01 -8.80
N TYR A 332 2.04 3.61 -8.01
CA TYR A 332 1.95 2.22 -7.51
C TYR A 332 0.53 1.82 -7.19
N THR A 333 0.24 0.52 -7.32
CA THR A 333 -0.94 -0.12 -6.73
C THR A 333 -0.60 -0.62 -5.32
N ASN A 334 -1.49 -0.34 -4.36
CA ASN A 334 -1.28 -0.72 -2.96
C ASN A 334 -1.72 -2.17 -2.72
N HIS A 335 -0.81 -3.02 -2.31
CA HIS A 335 -1.10 -4.35 -1.80
C HIS A 335 -0.83 -4.44 -0.29
N LYS A 336 -1.50 -5.33 0.41
CA LYS A 336 -1.53 -5.43 1.89
C LYS A 336 -0.14 -5.37 2.56
N TYR A 337 0.89 -5.93 1.92
CA TYR A 337 2.23 -6.04 2.51
C TYR A 337 3.34 -5.35 1.71
N GLN A 338 3.12 -5.08 0.42
CA GLN A 338 4.12 -4.56 -0.50
C GLN A 338 3.43 -3.76 -1.60
N ASN A 339 3.98 -2.62 -2.00
CA ASN A 339 3.49 -1.86 -3.13
C ASN A 339 3.98 -2.48 -4.45
N GLN A 340 3.15 -2.46 -5.47
CA GLN A 340 3.53 -2.87 -6.83
C GLN A 340 3.74 -1.63 -7.70
N LEU A 341 4.89 -1.53 -8.35
CA LEU A 341 5.25 -0.40 -9.23
C LEU A 341 4.43 -0.44 -10.53
N GLU A 342 3.82 0.68 -10.89
CA GLU A 342 3.13 0.87 -12.17
C GLU A 342 4.16 1.27 -13.25
N ILE A 343 4.76 0.27 -13.88
CA ILE A 343 5.88 0.45 -14.83
C ILE A 343 5.44 1.22 -16.08
N SER A 344 4.21 1.00 -16.56
CA SER A 344 3.63 1.73 -17.69
C SER A 344 3.61 3.25 -17.45
N ASP A 345 3.23 3.67 -16.24
CA ASP A 345 3.16 5.08 -15.87
C ASP A 345 4.55 5.69 -15.69
N VAL A 346 5.49 4.91 -15.13
CA VAL A 346 6.91 5.31 -15.05
C VAL A 346 7.49 5.51 -16.45
N MET A 347 7.20 4.60 -17.39
CA MET A 347 7.66 4.71 -18.77
C MET A 347 6.98 5.85 -19.52
N ASN A 348 5.69 6.10 -19.30
CA ASN A 348 5.02 7.28 -19.82
C ASN A 348 5.68 8.58 -19.31
N ALA A 349 5.94 8.67 -18.00
CA ALA A 349 6.65 9.80 -17.38
C ALA A 349 8.11 9.93 -17.88
N TYR A 350 8.75 8.85 -18.31
CA TYR A 350 10.08 8.89 -18.93
C TYR A 350 10.06 9.48 -20.33
N LEU A 351 9.03 9.15 -21.12
CA LEU A 351 8.93 9.55 -22.53
C LEU A 351 8.28 10.95 -22.71
N HIS A 352 7.41 11.35 -21.79
CA HIS A 352 6.61 12.57 -21.88
C HIS A 352 6.70 13.38 -20.59
N ASP A 353 6.56 14.70 -20.70
CA ASP A 353 6.38 15.55 -19.51
C ASP A 353 4.97 15.31 -18.96
N VAL A 354 4.93 14.87 -17.69
CA VAL A 354 3.68 14.67 -16.94
C VAL A 354 3.71 15.66 -15.78
N GLU A 355 2.67 16.49 -15.70
CA GLU A 355 2.57 17.54 -14.71
C GLU A 355 2.74 16.97 -13.29
N HIS A 356 3.56 17.64 -12.47
CA HIS A 356 3.94 17.23 -11.11
C HIS A 356 4.62 15.84 -10.96
N VAL A 357 4.79 15.09 -12.06
CA VAL A 357 5.42 13.76 -12.03
C VAL A 357 6.78 13.75 -12.71
N SER A 358 6.91 14.40 -13.86
CA SER A 358 8.17 14.35 -14.60
C SER A 358 8.53 15.65 -15.28
N ARG A 359 9.83 15.94 -15.29
CA ARG A 359 10.38 17.15 -15.89
C ARG A 359 11.81 16.92 -16.38
N THR A 360 12.18 17.54 -17.50
CA THR A 360 13.57 17.61 -17.95
C THR A 360 14.19 18.90 -17.39
N VAL A 361 15.19 18.74 -16.53
CA VAL A 361 15.85 19.83 -15.78
C VAL A 361 17.24 20.09 -16.34
N SER A 362 17.56 21.35 -16.69
CA SER A 362 18.87 21.71 -17.24
C SER A 362 20.01 21.55 -16.22
N TYR A 363 21.21 21.26 -16.68
CA TYR A 363 22.39 21.21 -15.80
C TYR A 363 22.67 22.55 -15.11
N ASP A 364 22.32 23.68 -15.74
CA ASP A 364 22.47 24.99 -15.12
C ASP A 364 21.53 25.13 -13.91
N GLU A 365 20.26 24.72 -14.04
CA GLU A 365 19.31 24.70 -12.93
C GLU A 365 19.75 23.74 -11.80
N ILE A 366 20.32 22.59 -12.16
CA ILE A 366 20.90 21.65 -11.20
C ILE A 366 22.11 22.27 -10.47
N ALA A 367 22.99 22.92 -11.18
CA ALA A 367 24.16 23.60 -10.61
C ALA A 367 23.76 24.75 -9.69
N GLU A 368 22.73 25.53 -10.05
CA GLU A 368 22.15 26.57 -9.20
C GLU A 368 21.58 26.02 -7.89
N ASN A 369 21.24 24.73 -7.83
CA ASN A 369 20.72 24.04 -6.65
C ASN A 369 21.76 23.09 -6.01
N ASP A 370 23.06 23.46 -6.02
CA ASP A 370 24.19 22.73 -5.43
C ASP A 370 24.28 21.28 -5.92
N TYR A 371 23.98 21.05 -7.18
CA TYR A 371 23.97 19.72 -7.79
C TYR A 371 23.06 18.73 -7.05
N SER A 372 22.04 19.19 -6.37
CA SER A 372 21.04 18.34 -5.72
C SER A 372 20.17 17.67 -6.77
N TRP A 373 19.94 16.36 -6.63
CA TRP A 373 18.99 15.59 -7.42
C TRP A 373 17.69 15.33 -6.66
N ASN A 374 17.33 16.19 -5.72
CA ASN A 374 16.10 16.10 -4.94
C ASN A 374 14.88 16.35 -5.85
N ILE A 375 14.30 15.30 -6.38
CA ILE A 375 13.24 15.36 -7.41
C ILE A 375 12.04 16.20 -6.98
N PRO A 376 11.44 16.06 -5.78
CA PRO A 376 10.33 16.88 -5.36
C PRO A 376 10.60 18.40 -5.46
N PHE A 377 11.83 18.82 -5.28
CA PHE A 377 12.23 20.23 -5.43
C PHE A 377 11.95 20.77 -6.85
N TYR A 378 12.19 19.94 -7.88
CA TYR A 378 12.00 20.33 -9.29
C TYR A 378 10.58 20.13 -9.80
N MET A 379 9.78 19.28 -9.14
CA MET A 379 8.38 19.05 -9.52
C MET A 379 7.42 20.10 -8.95
N HIS A 380 7.72 20.62 -7.77
CA HIS A 380 6.89 21.61 -7.08
C HIS A 380 7.39 23.04 -7.26
N ILE A 381 7.86 23.37 -8.45
CA ILE A 381 8.16 24.78 -8.75
C ILE A 381 6.82 25.52 -8.82
N PRO A 382 6.58 26.53 -7.97
CA PRO A 382 5.42 27.39 -8.11
C PRO A 382 5.39 27.96 -9.53
N GLU A 383 4.21 27.92 -10.18
CA GLU A 383 4.03 28.43 -11.54
C GLU A 383 4.81 29.72 -11.77
N GLU A 384 5.49 29.83 -12.92
CA GLU A 384 6.24 31.03 -13.29
C GLU A 384 5.34 32.26 -13.51
N THR A 385 4.02 32.09 -13.61
CA THR A 385 3.05 33.14 -13.71
C THR A 385 3.01 33.94 -12.41
N VAL A 386 3.83 35.00 -12.39
CA VAL A 386 3.74 36.00 -11.33
C VAL A 386 2.42 36.74 -11.53
N GLN A 387 1.53 36.69 -10.55
CA GLN A 387 0.28 37.44 -10.56
C GLN A 387 0.60 38.92 -10.78
N GLU A 388 -0.19 39.61 -11.60
CA GLU A 388 0.04 41.04 -11.86
C GLU A 388 0.10 41.83 -10.55
N GLY A 389 1.17 42.59 -10.35
CA GLY A 389 1.43 43.33 -9.11
C GLY A 389 2.21 42.57 -8.05
N TYR A 390 2.64 41.30 -8.32
CA TYR A 390 3.49 40.55 -7.40
C TYR A 390 4.94 40.52 -7.88
N LYS A 391 5.87 40.46 -6.91
CA LYS A 391 7.30 40.19 -7.10
C LYS A 391 7.58 38.74 -6.71
N LYS A 392 8.65 38.17 -7.27
CA LYS A 392 9.05 36.77 -6.93
C LYS A 392 10.56 36.73 -6.74
N ASP A 393 10.99 36.60 -5.48
CA ASP A 393 12.41 36.60 -5.09
C ASP A 393 12.73 35.32 -4.27
N ARG A 394 14.02 34.99 -4.21
CA ARG A 394 14.49 33.93 -3.30
C ARG A 394 14.41 34.40 -1.86
N ILE A 395 14.17 33.49 -0.93
CA ILE A 395 14.14 33.82 0.51
C ILE A 395 15.47 34.47 0.93
N GLU A 396 16.62 34.02 0.40
CA GLU A 396 17.93 34.64 0.67
C GLU A 396 18.00 36.12 0.28
N ASP A 397 17.23 36.57 -0.73
CA ASP A 397 17.16 37.95 -1.15
C ASP A 397 16.24 38.82 -0.25
N LEU A 398 15.35 38.15 0.52
CA LEU A 398 14.38 38.80 1.43
C LEU A 398 14.89 38.93 2.88
N ILE A 399 16.05 38.40 3.19
CA ILE A 399 16.62 38.40 4.54
C ILE A 399 17.88 39.28 4.65
N LEU A 400 18.14 39.75 5.86
CA LEU A 400 19.39 40.37 6.24
C LEU A 400 20.42 39.30 6.62
N PRO A 401 21.72 39.53 6.37
CA PRO A 401 22.77 38.67 6.84
C PRO A 401 22.66 38.45 8.37
N PHE A 402 22.56 37.24 8.78
CA PHE A 402 22.56 36.83 10.19
C PHE A 402 23.67 35.81 10.42
N SER A 403 24.64 36.20 11.23
CA SER A 403 25.74 35.32 11.61
C SER A 403 25.28 34.40 12.73
N ASP A 404 25.32 33.10 12.46
CA ASP A 404 25.13 32.10 13.48
C ASP A 404 26.29 32.14 14.46
N SER A 405 26.20 32.96 15.52
CA SER A 405 27.18 32.93 16.59
C SER A 405 27.01 31.66 17.41
N HIS A 406 27.86 30.66 17.16
CA HIS A 406 27.92 29.50 18.02
C HIS A 406 28.44 29.87 19.41
N LEU A 407 27.78 29.38 20.42
CA LEU A 407 28.16 29.64 21.80
C LEU A 407 29.47 28.92 22.13
N ASN A 408 30.48 29.72 22.48
CA ASN A 408 31.79 29.19 22.89
C ASN A 408 31.78 28.58 24.31
N ASN A 409 30.80 28.94 25.13
CA ASN A 409 30.60 28.43 26.50
C ASN A 409 29.17 28.02 26.77
N PRO A 410 28.90 27.00 27.61
CA PRO A 410 27.55 26.65 28.02
C PRO A 410 26.90 27.83 28.77
N GLN A 411 25.69 28.21 28.33
CA GLN A 411 24.86 29.23 29.00
C GLN A 411 23.49 28.63 29.27
N LYS A 412 22.85 29.06 30.35
CA LYS A 412 21.44 28.79 30.55
C LYS A 412 20.63 29.83 29.79
N GLY A 413 19.64 29.35 29.06
CA GLY A 413 18.76 30.23 28.32
C GLY A 413 17.47 29.53 27.87
N LYS A 414 16.52 30.29 27.40
CA LYS A 414 15.26 29.76 26.82
C LYS A 414 15.55 29.14 25.47
N VAL A 415 15.19 27.85 25.29
CA VAL A 415 15.50 27.10 24.08
C VAL A 415 14.26 26.92 23.21
N ILE A 416 14.36 27.30 21.93
CA ILE A 416 13.37 27.01 20.90
C ILE A 416 13.71 25.70 20.21
N LYS A 417 12.82 24.73 20.34
CA LYS A 417 12.87 23.41 19.67
C LYS A 417 11.81 23.34 18.58
N VAL A 418 11.93 22.37 17.67
CA VAL A 418 10.94 22.10 16.64
C VAL A 418 9.53 21.88 17.20
N SER A 419 9.43 21.30 18.41
CA SER A 419 8.15 21.10 19.11
C SER A 419 7.48 22.39 19.59
N ASN A 420 8.22 23.49 19.68
CA ASN A 420 7.65 24.80 20.05
C ASN A 420 7.08 25.56 18.86
N LEU A 421 7.38 25.12 17.63
CA LEU A 421 6.91 25.74 16.40
C LEU A 421 5.59 25.11 15.98
N SER A 422 4.65 25.94 15.49
CA SER A 422 3.34 25.51 15.02
C SER A 422 3.34 25.32 13.50
N ASP A 423 2.65 24.26 13.02
CA ASP A 423 2.30 24.11 11.60
C ASP A 423 1.18 25.08 11.17
N ASP A 424 0.53 25.71 12.14
CA ASP A 424 -0.57 26.64 11.94
C ASP A 424 -0.10 28.08 11.74
N TRP A 425 0.05 28.51 10.49
CA TRP A 425 0.42 29.89 10.14
C TRP A 425 -0.57 30.95 10.66
N THR A 426 -1.81 30.57 11.01
CA THR A 426 -2.79 31.50 11.60
C THR A 426 -2.46 31.88 13.04
N GLN A 427 -1.54 31.15 13.68
CA GLN A 427 -0.98 31.35 15.01
C GLN A 427 0.55 31.29 14.96
N CYS A 428 1.15 32.12 14.11
CA CYS A 428 2.59 32.08 13.78
C CYS A 428 3.48 32.83 14.78
N THR A 429 3.00 33.30 15.91
CA THR A 429 3.81 34.02 16.94
C THR A 429 4.08 33.12 18.13
N LEU A 430 5.34 33.00 18.54
CA LEU A 430 5.76 32.24 19.70
C LEU A 430 5.88 33.13 20.95
N ASP A 431 5.17 32.74 22.00
CA ASP A 431 5.32 33.35 23.31
C ASP A 431 6.59 32.80 24.03
N ILE A 432 7.69 33.53 23.94
CA ILE A 432 8.97 33.15 24.55
C ILE A 432 8.93 33.13 26.08
N SER A 433 7.90 33.71 26.74
CA SER A 433 7.77 33.68 28.21
C SER A 433 7.47 32.28 28.71
N ARG A 434 6.85 31.45 27.89
CA ARG A 434 6.45 30.06 28.24
C ARG A 434 7.54 29.02 27.99
N LEU A 435 8.67 29.40 27.42
CA LEU A 435 9.76 28.47 27.16
C LEU A 435 10.51 28.11 28.43
N SER A 436 10.91 26.83 28.51
CA SER A 436 11.79 26.33 29.59
C SER A 436 13.24 26.82 29.40
N GLU A 437 13.92 27.10 30.51
CA GLU A 437 15.35 27.36 30.48
C GLU A 437 16.11 26.03 30.52
N GLU A 438 17.05 25.89 29.58
CA GLU A 438 17.91 24.72 29.46
C GLU A 438 19.37 25.11 29.32
N GLU A 439 20.29 24.20 29.58
CA GLU A 439 21.70 24.38 29.31
C GLU A 439 21.98 24.28 27.82
N SER A 440 22.68 25.24 27.28
CA SER A 440 23.06 25.25 25.87
C SER A 440 24.10 24.16 25.57
N ASN A 441 24.09 23.67 24.34
CA ASN A 441 25.17 22.86 23.79
C ASN A 441 25.85 23.62 22.61
N ARG A 442 27.03 23.13 22.20
CA ARG A 442 27.86 23.77 21.15
C ARG A 442 27.18 23.92 19.78
N ASN A 443 26.06 23.23 19.55
CA ASN A 443 25.35 23.21 18.27
C ASN A 443 24.13 24.13 18.27
N MET A 444 23.88 24.90 19.34
CA MET A 444 22.82 25.89 19.43
C MET A 444 23.28 27.25 18.95
N THR A 445 22.35 28.02 18.36
CA THR A 445 22.59 29.39 17.86
C THR A 445 21.89 30.39 18.78
N LEU A 446 22.54 31.51 19.09
CA LEU A 446 21.95 32.59 19.86
C LEU A 446 21.17 33.54 18.95
N LEU A 447 19.89 33.79 19.24
CA LEU A 447 19.06 34.78 18.60
C LEU A 447 18.78 35.92 19.61
N ASN A 448 19.19 37.14 19.29
CA ASN A 448 19.06 38.35 20.12
C ASN A 448 18.29 39.48 19.44
N LYS A 449 17.53 39.17 18.38
CA LYS A 449 16.71 40.15 17.65
C LYS A 449 15.47 39.46 17.07
N GLU A 450 14.52 40.25 16.64
CA GLU A 450 13.32 39.76 15.97
C GLU A 450 13.66 38.97 14.71
N ALA A 451 13.03 37.82 14.53
CA ALA A 451 13.21 36.98 13.35
C ALA A 451 12.01 36.04 13.15
N VAL A 452 11.83 35.56 11.92
CA VAL A 452 11.04 34.34 11.68
C VAL A 452 11.97 33.14 11.82
N VAL A 453 11.63 32.22 12.71
CA VAL A 453 12.36 30.96 12.86
C VAL A 453 11.64 29.86 12.09
N VAL A 454 12.40 28.96 11.50
CA VAL A 454 11.87 27.86 10.69
C VAL A 454 12.50 26.52 11.08
N SER A 455 11.73 25.44 10.95
CA SER A 455 12.23 24.07 11.16
C SER A 455 12.87 23.52 9.88
N THR A 456 13.93 22.72 10.05
CA THR A 456 14.53 21.93 8.97
C THR A 456 14.06 20.48 8.97
N VAL A 457 13.19 20.05 9.90
CA VAL A 457 12.71 18.67 10.03
C VAL A 457 11.20 18.60 10.00
N ARG A 458 10.67 17.54 9.36
CA ARG A 458 9.26 17.25 9.11
C ARG A 458 8.61 18.23 8.14
N SER A 459 8.23 19.41 8.62
CA SER A 459 7.64 20.51 7.84
C SER A 459 8.34 21.83 8.19
N VAL A 460 8.32 22.76 7.25
CA VAL A 460 8.78 24.14 7.52
C VAL A 460 7.70 24.84 8.34
N LYS A 461 8.01 25.16 9.61
CA LYS A 461 7.09 25.77 10.58
C LYS A 461 7.47 27.22 10.81
N PRO A 462 7.08 28.15 9.92
CA PRO A 462 7.49 29.55 10.06
C PRO A 462 6.82 30.17 11.28
N THR A 463 7.64 30.68 12.19
CA THR A 463 7.16 31.19 13.48
C THR A 463 7.91 32.48 13.82
N ILE A 464 7.16 33.55 14.16
CA ILE A 464 7.71 34.86 14.55
C ILE A 464 8.19 34.77 16.00
N VAL A 465 9.41 35.22 16.23
CA VAL A 465 10.03 35.30 17.55
C VAL A 465 10.51 36.72 17.81
N TYR A 466 9.96 37.34 18.86
CA TYR A 466 10.37 38.67 19.31
C TYR A 466 11.48 38.55 20.36
N ALA A 467 12.70 38.19 19.95
CA ALA A 467 13.87 38.19 20.77
C ALA A 467 14.53 39.57 20.76
N SER A 468 15.30 39.90 21.79
CA SER A 468 16.06 41.13 21.89
C SER A 468 17.40 40.89 22.63
N GLU A 469 18.28 41.87 22.68
CA GLU A 469 19.51 41.78 23.47
C GLU A 469 19.25 41.56 24.95
N GLU A 470 18.11 42.07 25.48
CA GLU A 470 17.70 41.90 26.86
C GLU A 470 17.03 40.53 27.12
N ASN A 471 16.39 39.98 26.11
CA ASN A 471 15.68 38.68 26.16
C ASN A 471 16.10 37.78 24.98
N PRO A 472 17.35 37.32 24.97
CA PRO A 472 17.87 36.46 23.92
C PRO A 472 17.28 35.03 24.10
N VAL A 473 17.18 34.27 22.97
CA VAL A 473 16.76 32.86 22.96
C VAL A 473 17.79 32.00 22.24
N LEU A 474 17.79 30.70 22.55
CA LEU A 474 18.65 29.71 21.94
C LEU A 474 17.86 28.90 20.92
N LEU A 475 18.40 28.69 19.74
CA LEU A 475 17.80 27.86 18.70
C LEU A 475 18.46 26.47 18.71
N SER A 476 17.64 25.41 18.75
CA SER A 476 18.12 24.03 18.61
C SER A 476 18.67 23.78 17.19
N PRO A 477 19.51 22.75 16.97
CA PRO A 477 20.20 22.52 15.68
C PRO A 477 19.29 22.39 14.45
N ASN A 478 18.03 22.01 14.66
CA ASN A 478 17.05 21.85 13.58
C ASN A 478 16.11 23.06 13.40
N VAL A 479 16.46 24.18 14.03
CA VAL A 479 15.74 25.46 13.94
C VAL A 479 16.73 26.54 13.55
N PHE A 480 16.42 27.37 12.56
CA PHE A 480 17.27 28.51 12.22
C PHE A 480 16.46 29.79 11.97
N ALA A 481 17.10 30.93 12.13
CA ALA A 481 16.46 32.23 12.05
C ALA A 481 16.60 32.87 10.66
N LEU A 482 15.53 33.53 10.23
CA LEU A 482 15.43 34.39 9.05
C LEU A 482 15.11 35.81 9.52
N VAL A 483 16.06 36.67 9.49
CA VAL A 483 15.88 38.10 9.81
C VAL A 483 15.40 38.81 8.57
N LEU A 484 14.12 39.16 8.52
CA LEU A 484 13.51 39.72 7.32
C LEU A 484 13.93 41.17 7.05
N LYS A 485 13.94 41.53 5.75
CA LYS A 485 14.08 42.92 5.30
C LYS A 485 12.72 43.64 5.39
N ASP A 486 12.72 44.98 5.44
CA ASP A 486 11.50 45.80 5.52
C ASP A 486 10.63 45.78 4.26
N VAL A 487 10.92 44.90 3.30
CA VAL A 487 10.14 44.70 2.06
C VAL A 487 9.05 43.66 2.20
N ILE A 488 9.09 42.87 3.28
CA ILE A 488 8.13 41.78 3.54
C ILE A 488 7.69 41.79 5.00
N ASP A 489 6.35 41.75 5.19
CA ASP A 489 5.74 41.67 6.51
C ASP A 489 5.90 40.25 7.11
N PRO A 490 6.32 40.11 8.39
CA PRO A 490 6.57 38.78 9.00
C PRO A 490 5.37 37.86 9.04
N GLU A 491 4.16 38.38 9.29
CA GLU A 491 2.94 37.54 9.33
C GLU A 491 2.57 37.07 7.91
N TYR A 492 2.68 37.97 6.91
CA TYR A 492 2.49 37.62 5.52
C TYR A 492 3.54 36.57 5.06
N PHE A 493 4.82 36.76 5.43
CA PHE A 493 5.88 35.80 5.12
C PHE A 493 5.60 34.43 5.66
N CYS A 494 5.15 34.31 6.93
CA CYS A 494 4.78 33.03 7.53
C CYS A 494 3.65 32.34 6.76
N MET A 495 2.60 33.07 6.40
CA MET A 495 1.49 32.56 5.59
C MET A 495 1.98 32.10 4.21
N ALA A 496 2.66 32.97 3.50
CA ALA A 496 3.13 32.71 2.13
C ALA A 496 4.09 31.51 2.09
N LEU A 497 5.02 31.42 3.05
CA LEU A 497 5.95 30.29 3.16
C LEU A 497 5.22 28.97 3.48
N ALA A 498 4.27 28.99 4.41
CA ALA A 498 3.49 27.79 4.77
C ALA A 498 2.63 27.28 3.60
N GLN A 499 2.10 28.20 2.79
CA GLN A 499 1.26 27.86 1.62
C GLN A 499 2.06 27.61 0.34
N SER A 500 3.35 27.91 0.32
CA SER A 500 4.20 27.81 -0.88
C SER A 500 4.48 26.39 -1.37
N GLY A 501 4.05 25.37 -0.65
CA GLY A 501 4.37 23.97 -0.96
C GLY A 501 5.80 23.53 -0.59
N ILE A 502 6.61 24.40 0.02
CA ILE A 502 8.01 24.08 0.38
C ILE A 502 8.16 22.82 1.24
N SER A 503 7.18 22.48 2.05
CA SER A 503 7.22 21.26 2.87
C SER A 503 7.19 19.97 2.02
N ALA A 504 6.71 20.02 0.78
CA ALA A 504 6.70 18.89 -0.13
C ALA A 504 8.11 18.46 -0.60
N ILE A 505 9.11 19.37 -0.51
CA ILE A 505 10.49 19.04 -0.87
C ILE A 505 11.27 18.34 0.26
N ALA A 506 10.62 18.06 1.39
CA ALA A 506 11.27 17.34 2.51
C ALA A 506 11.64 15.92 2.11
N THR A 507 12.85 15.50 2.44
CA THR A 507 13.39 14.19 2.11
C THR A 507 13.77 13.42 3.36
N GLY A 508 13.65 12.09 3.32
CA GLY A 508 13.97 11.21 4.44
C GLY A 508 12.76 10.43 4.94
N LEU A 509 12.95 9.17 5.34
CA LEU A 509 11.88 8.21 5.63
C LEU A 509 11.40 8.19 7.07
N ALA A 510 12.32 8.31 8.03
CA ALA A 510 11.97 8.28 9.44
C ALA A 510 11.61 9.68 9.96
N ILE A 511 12.41 10.68 9.57
CA ILE A 511 12.20 12.08 9.87
C ILE A 511 12.50 12.87 8.60
N PRO A 512 11.49 13.35 7.87
CA PRO A 512 11.71 14.19 6.70
C PRO A 512 12.54 15.43 7.05
N HIS A 513 13.51 15.75 6.21
CA HIS A 513 14.42 16.89 6.41
C HIS A 513 14.49 17.77 5.17
N ILE A 514 14.51 19.09 5.37
CA ILE A 514 14.73 20.09 4.33
C ILE A 514 16.03 20.80 4.64
N SER A 515 16.94 20.86 3.66
CA SER A 515 18.20 21.58 3.88
C SER A 515 17.97 23.08 4.05
N ARG A 516 18.80 23.73 4.88
CA ARG A 516 18.76 25.20 5.03
C ARG A 516 18.95 25.90 3.68
N THR A 517 19.83 25.39 2.83
CA THR A 517 20.09 25.93 1.49
C THR A 517 18.85 25.83 0.60
N SER A 518 18.13 24.72 0.64
CA SER A 518 16.88 24.57 -0.13
C SER A 518 15.82 25.58 0.31
N ILE A 519 15.70 25.85 1.61
CA ILE A 519 14.78 26.88 2.13
C ILE A 519 15.19 28.28 1.65
N LEU A 520 16.46 28.62 1.76
CA LEU A 520 16.97 29.93 1.37
C LEU A 520 16.80 30.21 -0.14
N ARG A 521 16.95 29.21 -0.98
CA ARG A 521 16.80 29.31 -2.44
C ARG A 521 15.35 29.21 -2.92
N TRP A 522 14.41 28.88 -2.06
CA TRP A 522 13.01 28.80 -2.42
C TRP A 522 12.50 30.17 -2.86
N LYS A 523 11.79 30.25 -3.98
CA LYS A 523 11.21 31.49 -4.51
C LYS A 523 9.84 31.72 -3.87
N LEU A 524 9.64 32.90 -3.32
CA LEU A 524 8.39 33.34 -2.70
C LEU A 524 7.80 34.49 -3.50
N SER A 525 6.49 34.40 -3.82
CA SER A 525 5.75 35.47 -4.46
C SER A 525 5.11 36.37 -3.41
N TYR A 526 5.20 37.68 -3.56
CA TYR A 526 4.66 38.67 -2.62
C TYR A 526 4.26 39.98 -3.33
N PRO A 527 3.16 40.66 -2.90
CA PRO A 527 2.73 41.93 -3.42
C PRO A 527 3.51 43.09 -2.76
N ASP A 528 3.19 44.30 -3.13
CA ASP A 528 3.73 45.50 -2.47
C ASP A 528 3.40 45.49 -0.97
N PHE A 529 4.36 45.98 -0.14
CA PHE A 529 4.31 45.90 1.32
C PHE A 529 2.97 46.41 1.94
N SER A 530 2.36 47.42 1.34
CA SER A 530 1.09 48.02 1.81
C SER A 530 -0.09 47.04 1.75
N LEU A 531 -0.07 46.09 0.81
CA LEU A 531 -1.15 45.13 0.60
C LEU A 531 -0.99 43.83 1.44
N GLN A 532 0.23 43.54 1.88
CA GLN A 532 0.55 42.26 2.54
C GLN A 532 -0.27 42.04 3.81
N LYS A 533 -0.43 43.06 4.66
CA LYS A 533 -1.22 42.95 5.90
C LYS A 533 -2.72 42.76 5.66
N GLU A 534 -3.26 43.33 4.62
CA GLU A 534 -4.68 43.17 4.26
C GLU A 534 -4.94 41.74 3.77
N ILE A 535 -4.08 41.27 2.86
CA ILE A 535 -4.15 39.89 2.33
C ILE A 535 -4.01 38.86 3.47
N TYR A 536 -3.06 39.07 4.37
CA TYR A 536 -2.90 38.16 5.53
C TYR A 536 -4.15 38.13 6.43
N LYS A 537 -4.72 39.30 6.76
CA LYS A 537 -5.92 39.38 7.61
C LYS A 537 -7.12 38.63 7.00
N GLU A 538 -7.36 38.82 5.69
CA GLU A 538 -8.48 38.16 5.02
C GLU A 538 -8.26 36.63 4.88
N ALA A 539 -7.04 36.23 4.50
CA ALA A 539 -6.67 34.83 4.43
C ALA A 539 -6.77 34.15 5.82
N ARG A 540 -6.31 34.81 6.89
CA ARG A 540 -6.41 34.30 8.26
C ARG A 540 -7.86 34.12 8.70
N LYS A 541 -8.72 35.07 8.41
CA LYS A 541 -10.17 34.99 8.74
C LYS A 541 -10.81 33.80 8.04
N THR A 542 -10.54 33.62 6.75
CA THR A 542 -11.04 32.48 5.96
C THR A 542 -10.54 31.15 6.51
N ALA A 543 -9.25 31.04 6.83
CA ALA A 543 -8.67 29.82 7.39
C ALA A 543 -9.23 29.47 8.77
N LEU A 544 -9.46 30.46 9.64
CA LEU A 544 -10.07 30.24 10.95
C LEU A 544 -11.53 29.77 10.86
N LEU A 545 -12.31 30.30 9.89
CA LEU A 545 -13.68 29.83 9.64
C LEU A 545 -13.70 28.39 9.12
N ALA A 546 -12.77 28.03 8.21
CA ALA A 546 -12.63 26.66 7.72
C ALA A 546 -12.30 25.67 8.85
N LYS A 547 -11.34 26.02 9.72
CA LYS A 547 -10.97 25.21 10.89
C LYS A 547 -12.11 25.04 11.89
N ALA A 548 -12.91 26.08 12.15
CA ALA A 548 -14.06 25.99 13.03
C ALA A 548 -15.11 25.00 12.49
N LYS A 549 -15.31 24.97 11.16
CA LYS A 549 -16.18 24.00 10.51
C LYS A 549 -15.63 22.58 10.59
N GLU A 550 -14.33 22.41 10.36
CA GLU A 550 -13.65 21.11 10.45
C GLU A 550 -13.64 20.55 11.88
N ALA A 551 -13.43 21.41 12.90
CA ALA A 551 -13.52 21.01 14.31
C ALA A 551 -14.88 20.46 14.69
N GLY A 552 -15.98 21.05 14.18
CA GLY A 552 -17.30 20.52 14.37
C GLY A 552 -17.52 19.13 13.77
N LEU A 553 -16.96 18.87 12.59
CA LEU A 553 -16.97 17.53 11.98
C LEU A 553 -16.12 16.52 12.78
N GLN A 554 -14.96 16.93 13.30
CA GLN A 554 -14.08 16.08 14.08
C GLN A 554 -14.71 15.63 15.40
N GLU A 555 -15.47 16.50 16.03
CA GLU A 555 -16.21 16.17 17.27
C GLU A 555 -17.23 15.02 17.05
N VAL A 556 -17.93 15.05 15.90
CA VAL A 556 -18.84 13.97 15.48
C VAL A 556 -18.07 12.66 15.25
N ILE A 557 -16.92 12.71 14.54
CA ILE A 557 -16.08 11.54 14.29
C ILE A 557 -15.57 10.92 15.58
N ASP A 558 -15.15 11.73 16.54
CA ASP A 558 -14.61 11.25 17.83
C ASP A 558 -15.71 10.64 18.70
N GLN A 559 -16.93 11.16 18.63
CA GLN A 559 -18.09 10.55 19.27
C GLN A 559 -18.40 9.17 18.67
N MET A 560 -18.42 9.04 17.35
CA MET A 560 -18.62 7.74 16.66
C MET A 560 -17.55 6.71 17.02
N LYS A 561 -16.27 7.12 17.09
CA LYS A 561 -15.18 6.24 17.55
C LYS A 561 -15.38 5.77 18.99
N GLY A 562 -15.85 6.65 19.86
CA GLY A 562 -16.19 6.33 21.25
C GLY A 562 -17.27 5.25 21.34
N ASP A 563 -18.32 5.40 20.57
CA ASP A 563 -19.45 4.45 20.50
C ASP A 563 -19.00 3.08 19.98
N TYR A 564 -18.17 3.05 18.93
CA TYR A 564 -17.58 1.80 18.41
C TYR A 564 -16.71 1.06 19.43
N ILE A 565 -15.88 1.78 20.19
CA ILE A 565 -15.08 1.19 21.28
C ILE A 565 -15.97 0.61 22.36
N ASN A 566 -17.06 1.26 22.71
CA ASN A 566 -18.02 0.79 23.71
C ASN A 566 -18.74 -0.48 23.21
N GLU A 567 -19.08 -0.55 21.94
CA GLU A 567 -19.65 -1.75 21.34
C GLU A 567 -18.71 -2.96 21.41
N ILE A 568 -17.42 -2.77 21.05
CA ILE A 568 -16.40 -3.84 21.20
C ILE A 568 -16.29 -4.30 22.66
N ARG A 569 -16.35 -3.38 23.61
CA ARG A 569 -16.32 -3.73 25.06
C ARG A 569 -17.55 -4.54 25.46
N SER A 570 -18.73 -4.18 24.97
CA SER A 570 -19.98 -4.92 25.21
C SER A 570 -19.88 -6.35 24.67
N ARG A 571 -19.47 -6.51 23.40
CA ARG A 571 -19.28 -7.83 22.77
C ARG A 571 -18.29 -8.73 23.53
N LYS A 572 -17.16 -8.13 23.98
CA LYS A 572 -16.23 -8.83 24.88
C LYS A 572 -16.87 -9.28 26.16
N HIS A 573 -17.71 -8.43 26.78
CA HIS A 573 -18.42 -8.74 28.02
C HIS A 573 -19.37 -9.94 27.83
N ASP A 574 -20.07 -10.01 26.71
CA ASP A 574 -21.04 -11.07 26.42
C ASP A 574 -20.38 -12.42 26.15
N MET A 575 -19.17 -12.44 25.59
CA MET A 575 -18.38 -13.67 25.35
C MET A 575 -17.71 -14.22 26.63
N MET A 576 -17.36 -13.38 27.56
CA MET A 576 -16.57 -13.76 28.75
C MET A 576 -17.23 -14.81 29.66
N PRO A 577 -18.56 -14.82 29.91
CA PRO A 577 -19.20 -15.88 30.70
C PRO A 577 -19.03 -17.26 30.08
N HIS A 578 -19.22 -17.40 28.78
CA HIS A 578 -19.11 -18.68 28.03
C HIS A 578 -17.66 -19.18 28.01
N LEU A 579 -16.68 -18.28 27.84
CA LEU A 579 -15.26 -18.62 27.94
C LEU A 579 -14.89 -19.14 29.33
N ARG A 580 -15.48 -18.54 30.40
CA ARG A 580 -15.30 -19.01 31.77
C ARG A 580 -15.92 -20.40 31.98
N GLN A 581 -17.09 -20.67 31.40
CA GLN A 581 -17.72 -21.99 31.47
C GLN A 581 -16.84 -23.06 30.79
N VAL A 582 -16.31 -22.81 29.60
CA VAL A 582 -15.37 -23.74 28.94
C VAL A 582 -14.13 -23.96 29.82
N SER A 583 -13.55 -22.89 30.37
CA SER A 583 -12.37 -22.99 31.24
C SER A 583 -12.65 -23.76 32.53
N SER A 584 -13.85 -23.60 33.13
CA SER A 584 -14.26 -24.35 34.31
C SER A 584 -14.47 -25.83 34.01
N ALA A 585 -15.15 -26.16 32.92
CA ALA A 585 -15.37 -27.56 32.50
C ALA A 585 -14.04 -28.27 32.19
N CYS A 586 -13.06 -27.57 31.57
CA CYS A 586 -11.72 -28.11 31.37
C CYS A 586 -11.02 -28.46 32.71
N LYS A 587 -11.09 -27.57 33.69
CA LYS A 587 -10.50 -27.80 35.02
C LYS A 587 -11.15 -28.94 35.76
N ASN A 588 -12.47 -29.07 35.63
CA ASN A 588 -13.22 -30.17 36.25
C ASN A 588 -12.89 -31.49 35.57
N LEU A 589 -12.74 -31.53 34.23
CA LEU A 589 -12.27 -32.69 33.51
C LEU A 589 -10.86 -33.12 33.98
N ASP A 590 -9.93 -32.17 34.12
CA ASP A 590 -8.59 -32.44 34.68
C ASP A 590 -8.66 -33.01 36.09
N TYR A 591 -9.58 -32.50 36.91
CA TYR A 591 -9.81 -33.01 38.24
C TYR A 591 -10.30 -34.48 38.23
N TYR A 592 -11.35 -34.79 37.43
CA TYR A 592 -11.84 -36.15 37.30
C TYR A 592 -10.76 -37.11 36.77
N MET A 593 -10.00 -36.67 35.75
CA MET A 593 -8.94 -37.49 35.18
C MET A 593 -7.81 -37.79 36.18
N SER A 594 -7.45 -36.81 37.01
CA SER A 594 -6.38 -36.97 38.04
C SER A 594 -6.81 -37.84 39.20
N HIS A 595 -8.13 -37.93 39.53
CA HIS A 595 -8.68 -38.69 40.65
C HIS A 595 -9.43 -39.97 40.24
N LYS A 596 -9.20 -40.45 39.01
CA LYS A 596 -9.87 -41.64 38.46
C LYS A 596 -9.78 -42.89 39.35
N GLY A 597 -8.71 -43.01 40.16
CA GLY A 597 -8.51 -44.15 41.10
C GLY A 597 -9.19 -43.97 42.44
N ASP A 598 -9.68 -42.79 42.77
CA ASP A 598 -10.18 -42.43 44.12
C ASP A 598 -11.71 -42.41 44.18
N MET A 599 -12.41 -42.65 43.03
CA MET A 599 -13.88 -42.64 42.96
C MET A 599 -14.45 -43.85 42.22
N PRO A 600 -15.74 -44.19 42.45
CA PRO A 600 -16.42 -45.24 41.72
C PRO A 600 -16.47 -44.95 40.20
N GLU A 601 -16.33 -46.00 39.40
CA GLU A 601 -16.32 -45.88 37.93
C GLU A 601 -17.61 -45.23 37.38
N SER A 602 -18.77 -45.48 37.99
CA SER A 602 -20.04 -44.84 37.63
C SER A 602 -20.01 -43.33 37.86
N GLU A 603 -19.49 -42.87 39.01
CA GLU A 603 -19.36 -41.45 39.35
C GLU A 603 -18.34 -40.73 38.45
N PHE A 604 -17.22 -41.41 38.15
CA PHE A 604 -16.23 -40.90 37.19
C PHE A 604 -16.84 -40.72 35.79
N MET A 605 -17.57 -41.70 35.26
CA MET A 605 -18.17 -41.63 33.94
C MET A 605 -19.29 -40.59 33.85
N GLU A 606 -20.10 -40.44 34.91
CA GLU A 606 -21.16 -39.43 34.97
C GLU A 606 -20.58 -38.03 35.05
N GLY A 607 -19.58 -37.80 35.86
CA GLY A 607 -18.88 -36.48 35.97
C GLY A 607 -18.21 -36.10 34.66
N ILE A 608 -17.47 -36.96 33.99
CA ILE A 608 -16.88 -36.72 32.69
C ILE A 608 -17.95 -36.35 31.65
N LYS A 609 -19.07 -37.11 31.61
CA LYS A 609 -20.14 -36.85 30.67
C LYS A 609 -20.79 -35.49 30.89
N GLU A 610 -21.07 -35.13 32.14
CA GLU A 610 -21.65 -33.83 32.48
C GLU A 610 -20.75 -32.70 32.06
N GLU A 611 -19.44 -32.75 32.31
CA GLU A 611 -18.51 -31.71 31.94
C GLU A 611 -18.28 -31.61 30.43
N VAL A 612 -18.29 -32.71 29.69
CA VAL A 612 -18.26 -32.73 28.23
C VAL A 612 -19.53 -32.06 27.66
N ASP A 613 -20.70 -32.33 28.22
CA ASP A 613 -21.96 -31.71 27.78
C ASP A 613 -22.00 -30.23 28.16
N ASN A 614 -21.42 -29.78 29.28
CA ASN A 614 -21.23 -28.41 29.66
C ASN A 614 -20.32 -27.65 28.65
N GLN A 615 -19.21 -28.29 28.27
CA GLN A 615 -18.29 -27.76 27.28
C GLN A 615 -18.97 -27.58 25.90
N LYS A 616 -19.69 -28.59 25.43
CA LYS A 616 -20.43 -28.51 24.17
C LYS A 616 -21.40 -27.34 24.14
N ARG A 617 -22.24 -27.21 25.20
CA ARG A 617 -23.19 -26.08 25.30
C ARG A 617 -22.52 -24.71 25.29
N ALA A 618 -21.41 -24.56 26.02
CA ALA A 618 -20.66 -23.31 26.05
C ALA A 618 -20.01 -22.99 24.71
N VAL A 619 -19.47 -23.98 23.99
CA VAL A 619 -18.88 -23.83 22.66
C VAL A 619 -19.96 -23.52 21.61
N GLU A 620 -21.13 -24.15 21.66
CA GLU A 620 -22.26 -23.84 20.78
C GLU A 620 -22.74 -22.39 20.98
N SER A 621 -22.85 -21.94 22.24
CA SER A 621 -23.20 -20.57 22.57
C SER A 621 -22.15 -19.56 22.07
N LEU A 622 -20.86 -19.83 22.25
CA LEU A 622 -19.77 -19.03 21.69
C LEU A 622 -19.80 -19.00 20.16
N THR A 623 -20.03 -20.15 19.55
CA THR A 623 -20.11 -20.23 18.08
C THR A 623 -21.27 -19.42 17.54
N THR A 624 -22.41 -19.45 18.24
CA THR A 624 -23.57 -18.62 17.90
C THR A 624 -23.28 -17.12 18.06
N LEU A 625 -22.63 -16.71 19.16
CA LEU A 625 -22.22 -15.32 19.34
C LEU A 625 -21.18 -14.90 18.31
N LEU A 626 -20.19 -15.73 18.01
CA LEU A 626 -19.20 -15.45 16.96
C LEU A 626 -19.85 -15.32 15.58
N LYS A 627 -20.83 -16.14 15.24
CA LYS A 627 -21.63 -15.98 13.99
C LYS A 627 -22.40 -14.67 13.96
N ILE A 628 -22.91 -14.22 15.11
CA ILE A 628 -23.57 -12.91 15.23
C ILE A 628 -22.55 -11.78 15.08
N PHE A 629 -21.34 -11.94 15.63
CA PHE A 629 -20.28 -10.91 15.60
C PHE A 629 -19.43 -10.92 14.33
N SER A 630 -19.25 -12.10 13.72
CA SER A 630 -18.49 -12.30 12.47
C SER A 630 -19.36 -12.28 11.22
N ARG A 631 -20.54 -11.68 11.28
CA ARG A 631 -21.24 -11.34 10.04
C ARG A 631 -20.40 -10.36 9.22
N GLU A 632 -19.32 -10.88 8.61
CA GLU A 632 -18.98 -10.55 7.25
C GLU A 632 -20.26 -10.78 6.48
N GLU A 633 -20.70 -9.79 5.74
CA GLU A 633 -21.89 -9.92 4.92
C GLU A 633 -21.57 -11.02 3.89
N GLU A 634 -21.96 -12.25 4.19
CA GLU A 634 -21.92 -13.32 3.21
C GLU A 634 -23.00 -13.00 2.17
N PHE A 635 -22.54 -12.63 0.98
CA PHE A 635 -23.42 -12.44 -0.17
C PHE A 635 -23.69 -13.81 -0.80
N GLY A 636 -24.94 -14.00 -1.26
CA GLY A 636 -25.34 -15.25 -1.91
C GLY A 636 -24.72 -15.41 -3.31
N THR A 637 -24.98 -16.55 -3.94
CA THR A 637 -24.55 -16.78 -5.33
C THR A 637 -25.48 -15.99 -6.28
N PRO A 638 -24.95 -15.05 -7.09
CA PRO A 638 -25.77 -14.28 -8.00
C PRO A 638 -26.40 -15.13 -9.10
N GLU A 639 -27.65 -14.83 -9.42
CA GLU A 639 -28.37 -15.35 -10.58
C GLU A 639 -29.18 -14.24 -11.24
N VAL A 640 -29.73 -14.50 -12.43
CA VAL A 640 -30.55 -13.55 -13.16
C VAL A 640 -31.95 -13.54 -12.55
N ILE A 641 -32.39 -12.42 -11.99
CA ILE A 641 -33.69 -12.25 -11.34
C ILE A 641 -34.49 -11.22 -12.13
N ASN A 642 -35.72 -11.58 -12.49
CA ASN A 642 -36.69 -10.62 -12.98
C ASN A 642 -37.24 -9.82 -11.78
N ILE A 643 -36.87 -8.55 -11.71
CA ILE A 643 -37.11 -7.71 -10.53
C ILE A 643 -38.62 -7.38 -10.37
N ASP A 644 -39.32 -7.15 -11.46
CA ASP A 644 -40.73 -6.86 -11.50
C ASP A 644 -41.55 -8.03 -10.93
N LYS A 645 -41.33 -9.21 -11.46
CA LYS A 645 -41.95 -10.47 -10.99
C LYS A 645 -41.61 -10.79 -9.54
N PHE A 646 -40.40 -10.45 -9.11
CA PHE A 646 -40.01 -10.67 -7.73
C PHE A 646 -40.74 -9.72 -6.78
N LEU A 647 -40.72 -8.41 -7.03
CA LEU A 647 -41.31 -7.41 -6.15
C LEU A 647 -42.85 -7.56 -6.05
N SER A 648 -43.55 -7.77 -7.18
CA SER A 648 -44.99 -7.93 -7.21
C SER A 648 -45.49 -9.20 -6.47
N LYS A 649 -44.61 -10.20 -6.32
CA LYS A 649 -44.96 -11.47 -5.67
C LYS A 649 -44.66 -11.50 -4.18
N HIS A 650 -43.69 -10.72 -3.68
CA HIS A 650 -43.19 -10.86 -2.32
C HIS A 650 -43.83 -9.90 -1.30
N TYR A 651 -44.38 -8.75 -1.72
CA TYR A 651 -44.88 -7.76 -0.79
C TYR A 651 -46.41 -7.60 -0.94
N HIS A 652 -47.13 -7.79 0.16
CA HIS A 652 -48.60 -7.79 0.19
C HIS A 652 -49.13 -6.93 1.31
N SER A 653 -50.35 -6.37 1.12
CA SER A 653 -51.05 -5.58 2.11
C SER A 653 -51.30 -6.35 3.41
N GLY A 654 -51.12 -5.65 4.53
CA GLY A 654 -51.34 -6.15 5.88
C GLY A 654 -52.68 -5.72 6.45
N LYS A 655 -52.84 -5.91 7.77
CA LYS A 655 -54.08 -5.58 8.47
C LYS A 655 -54.33 -4.06 8.59
N ASN A 656 -53.27 -3.25 8.69
CA ASN A 656 -53.34 -1.81 8.96
C ASN A 656 -52.59 -0.99 7.89
N PHE A 657 -52.17 -1.59 6.81
CA PHE A 657 -51.44 -0.94 5.72
C PHE A 657 -51.76 -1.61 4.37
N PHE A 658 -51.68 -0.80 3.31
CA PHE A 658 -51.79 -1.24 1.93
C PHE A 658 -50.40 -1.21 1.27
N VAL A 659 -50.12 -2.17 0.38
CA VAL A 659 -48.97 -2.17 -0.49
C VAL A 659 -49.47 -1.91 -1.89
N GLU A 660 -48.98 -0.84 -2.50
CA GLU A 660 -49.25 -0.49 -3.89
C GLU A 660 -47.99 -0.72 -4.71
N TYR A 661 -48.15 -1.22 -5.91
CA TYR A 661 -47.07 -1.51 -6.83
C TYR A 661 -47.37 -0.85 -8.17
N GLU A 662 -46.47 0.07 -8.60
CA GLU A 662 -46.60 0.81 -9.83
C GLU A 662 -45.31 0.75 -10.66
N ARG A 663 -45.44 1.03 -11.96
CA ARG A 663 -44.31 1.06 -12.92
C ARG A 663 -44.39 2.28 -13.79
N ASP A 664 -43.24 2.89 -14.08
CA ASP A 664 -43.14 3.92 -15.12
C ASP A 664 -43.07 3.27 -16.51
N GLU A 665 -44.21 3.02 -17.12
CA GLU A 665 -44.33 2.37 -18.43
C GLU A 665 -43.64 3.20 -19.52
N MET A 666 -43.61 4.52 -19.41
CA MET A 666 -42.97 5.42 -20.38
C MET A 666 -41.42 5.33 -20.30
N ALA A 667 -40.87 5.41 -19.11
CA ALA A 667 -39.42 5.34 -18.93
C ALA A 667 -38.88 3.95 -19.30
N LEU A 668 -39.62 2.89 -19.00
CA LEU A 668 -39.24 1.51 -19.36
C LEU A 668 -39.31 1.29 -20.88
N ASP A 669 -40.33 1.84 -21.59
CA ASP A 669 -40.48 1.72 -23.04
C ASP A 669 -39.42 2.55 -23.80
N GLU A 670 -39.14 3.77 -23.36
CA GLU A 670 -38.09 4.63 -23.91
C GLU A 670 -36.70 3.96 -23.81
N PHE A 671 -36.49 3.15 -22.77
CA PHE A 671 -35.22 2.42 -22.59
C PHE A 671 -35.18 1.09 -23.38
N GLY A 672 -36.30 0.74 -24.07
CA GLY A 672 -36.38 -0.45 -24.91
C GLY A 672 -36.97 -1.69 -24.21
N PHE A 673 -37.61 -1.52 -23.06
CA PHE A 673 -38.33 -2.58 -22.37
C PHE A 673 -39.86 -2.46 -22.64
N TYR A 674 -40.42 -3.45 -23.30
CA TYR A 674 -41.84 -3.53 -23.46
C TYR A 674 -42.49 -3.99 -22.15
N VAL A 675 -43.32 -3.18 -21.55
CA VAL A 675 -44.06 -3.52 -20.31
C VAL A 675 -45.53 -3.66 -20.68
N PRO A 676 -46.14 -4.87 -20.52
CA PRO A 676 -47.55 -5.04 -20.75
C PRO A 676 -48.39 -4.26 -19.73
N THR A 677 -49.46 -3.63 -20.19
CA THR A 677 -50.40 -2.90 -19.31
C THR A 677 -51.02 -3.85 -18.29
N LEU A 678 -51.28 -3.35 -17.04
CA LEU A 678 -51.87 -4.12 -15.92
C LEU A 678 -53.25 -4.76 -16.20
N SER A 679 -53.88 -4.46 -17.35
CA SER A 679 -55.14 -5.03 -17.81
C SER A 679 -55.05 -6.40 -18.49
N ASP A 680 -53.86 -6.82 -18.82
CA ASP A 680 -53.62 -8.01 -19.61
C ASP A 680 -53.17 -9.19 -18.72
N ASN A 681 -53.78 -10.37 -18.88
CA ASN A 681 -53.53 -11.57 -18.10
C ASN A 681 -52.00 -11.93 -18.11
N TYR A 682 -51.36 -11.85 -16.98
CA TYR A 682 -49.94 -12.06 -16.76
C TYR A 682 -49.37 -13.44 -17.28
N GLU A 683 -50.24 -14.43 -17.47
CA GLU A 683 -49.85 -15.76 -18.01
C GLU A 683 -49.62 -15.79 -19.52
N ASP A 684 -50.18 -14.84 -20.28
CA ASP A 684 -50.06 -14.82 -21.74
C ASP A 684 -48.77 -14.14 -22.26
N TYR A 685 -48.03 -13.46 -21.38
CA TYR A 685 -46.85 -12.62 -21.74
C TYR A 685 -45.50 -13.17 -21.24
N LYS A 686 -45.36 -14.47 -21.04
CA LYS A 686 -44.10 -15.10 -20.56
C LYS A 686 -42.84 -14.81 -21.41
N GLY A 687 -42.96 -14.19 -22.59
CA GLY A 687 -41.86 -13.87 -23.50
C GLY A 687 -41.46 -12.42 -23.55
N TYR A 688 -42.19 -11.49 -22.94
CA TYR A 688 -41.95 -10.04 -23.11
C TYR A 688 -41.30 -9.35 -21.90
N ILE A 689 -41.14 -10.02 -20.76
CA ILE A 689 -40.55 -9.46 -19.54
C ILE A 689 -39.06 -9.83 -19.44
N GLU A 690 -38.43 -10.21 -20.53
CA GLU A 690 -36.98 -10.63 -20.51
C GLU A 690 -36.02 -9.48 -20.18
N GLY A 691 -36.47 -8.20 -20.28
CA GLY A 691 -35.58 -7.03 -20.12
C GLY A 691 -35.36 -6.54 -18.68
N VAL A 692 -36.31 -6.76 -17.75
CA VAL A 692 -36.27 -6.19 -16.38
C VAL A 692 -35.50 -7.13 -15.43
N ASN A 693 -34.26 -7.40 -15.75
CA ASN A 693 -33.45 -8.35 -15.01
C ASN A 693 -32.25 -7.68 -14.32
N VAL A 694 -31.96 -8.13 -13.10
CA VAL A 694 -30.73 -7.81 -12.36
C VAL A 694 -29.94 -9.09 -12.14
N PHE A 695 -28.64 -8.96 -11.98
CA PHE A 695 -27.75 -10.07 -11.63
C PHE A 695 -27.33 -9.97 -10.17
N MET A 696 -28.06 -10.64 -9.29
CA MET A 696 -27.79 -10.65 -7.86
C MET A 696 -28.37 -11.92 -7.20
N ALA A 697 -27.96 -12.21 -5.97
CA ALA A 697 -28.49 -13.35 -5.24
C ALA A 697 -29.94 -13.06 -4.77
N PRO A 698 -30.88 -14.02 -4.91
CA PRO A 698 -32.26 -13.85 -4.46
C PRO A 698 -32.38 -13.54 -2.97
N ASP A 699 -31.57 -14.19 -2.14
CA ASP A 699 -31.56 -13.95 -0.69
C ASP A 699 -31.09 -12.54 -0.33
N ASP A 700 -30.16 -11.96 -1.12
CA ASP A 700 -29.68 -10.60 -0.91
C ASP A 700 -30.72 -9.57 -1.37
N LEU A 701 -31.44 -9.84 -2.46
CA LEU A 701 -32.57 -9.00 -2.88
C LEU A 701 -33.68 -9.02 -1.83
N ILE A 702 -34.02 -10.18 -1.26
CA ILE A 702 -34.96 -10.30 -0.13
C ILE A 702 -34.46 -9.47 1.06
N ARG A 703 -33.21 -9.65 1.46
CA ARG A 703 -32.62 -8.90 2.60
C ARG A 703 -32.64 -7.39 2.38
N LEU A 704 -32.36 -6.93 1.17
CA LEU A 704 -32.39 -5.52 0.78
C LEU A 704 -33.78 -4.95 0.97
N CYS A 705 -34.77 -5.54 0.30
CA CYS A 705 -36.13 -5.06 0.31
C CYS A 705 -36.83 -5.23 1.69
N ASP A 706 -36.59 -6.34 2.39
CA ASP A 706 -37.10 -6.59 3.74
C ASP A 706 -36.61 -5.58 4.77
N ASN A 707 -35.33 -5.14 4.67
CA ASN A 707 -34.84 -4.10 5.57
C ASN A 707 -35.60 -2.77 5.37
N ILE A 708 -35.93 -2.40 4.14
CA ILE A 708 -36.69 -1.17 3.85
C ILE A 708 -38.13 -1.34 4.30
N PHE A 709 -38.80 -2.41 3.90
CA PHE A 709 -40.18 -2.71 4.23
C PHE A 709 -40.41 -2.83 5.74
N ASN A 710 -39.56 -3.63 6.43
CA ASN A 710 -39.67 -3.79 7.87
C ASN A 710 -39.40 -2.51 8.64
N ASN A 711 -38.53 -1.62 8.13
CA ASN A 711 -38.30 -0.31 8.73
C ASN A 711 -39.55 0.56 8.63
N ALA A 712 -40.24 0.58 7.50
CA ALA A 712 -41.49 1.27 7.34
C ALA A 712 -42.58 0.74 8.31
N VAL A 713 -42.76 -0.58 8.36
CA VAL A 713 -43.77 -1.22 9.22
C VAL A 713 -43.45 -1.02 10.73
N LYS A 714 -42.20 -1.14 11.16
CA LYS A 714 -41.81 -1.09 12.58
C LYS A 714 -41.65 0.34 13.11
N HIS A 715 -41.16 1.24 12.27
CA HIS A 715 -40.72 2.57 12.69
C HIS A 715 -41.53 3.70 12.04
N GLY A 716 -42.12 3.47 10.87
CA GLY A 716 -43.00 4.40 10.18
C GLY A 716 -44.43 4.26 10.64
N PHE A 717 -44.98 3.05 10.73
CA PHE A 717 -46.42 2.79 11.06
C PHE A 717 -46.61 2.65 12.56
N THR A 718 -46.33 3.72 13.30
CA THR A 718 -46.28 3.71 14.78
C THR A 718 -47.63 3.97 15.43
N ASP A 719 -48.62 4.60 14.75
CA ASP A 719 -49.97 4.86 15.29
C ASP A 719 -50.89 3.68 14.96
N LEU A 720 -51.12 2.81 15.95
CA LEU A 720 -51.97 1.62 15.81
C LEU A 720 -53.47 1.93 15.63
N SER A 721 -53.88 3.18 15.82
CA SER A 721 -55.28 3.64 15.56
C SER A 721 -55.51 3.98 14.09
N ARG A 722 -54.44 4.21 13.34
CA ARG A 722 -54.46 4.53 11.90
C ARG A 722 -54.59 3.25 11.08
N THR A 723 -55.45 3.27 10.06
CA THR A 723 -55.71 2.11 9.17
C THR A 723 -55.47 2.42 7.70
N ASP A 724 -54.96 3.62 7.40
CA ASP A 724 -54.71 4.17 6.07
C ASP A 724 -53.20 4.33 5.81
N TYR A 725 -52.37 3.46 6.39
CA TYR A 725 -50.97 3.41 6.05
C TYR A 725 -50.76 2.83 4.66
N GLU A 726 -49.86 3.43 3.88
CA GLU A 726 -49.54 3.06 2.53
C GLU A 726 -48.03 2.79 2.40
N PHE A 727 -47.68 1.73 1.71
CA PHE A 727 -46.34 1.42 1.28
C PHE A 727 -46.32 1.24 -0.23
N MET A 728 -45.71 2.18 -0.95
CA MET A 728 -45.66 2.21 -2.39
C MET A 728 -44.32 1.69 -2.88
N ILE A 729 -44.31 0.79 -3.84
CA ILE A 729 -43.17 0.30 -4.58
C ILE A 729 -43.35 0.77 -6.02
N TYR A 730 -42.42 1.63 -6.46
CA TYR A 730 -42.42 2.19 -7.81
C TYR A 730 -41.19 1.79 -8.55
N LEU A 731 -41.33 1.21 -9.76
CA LEU A 731 -40.24 0.77 -10.61
C LEU A 731 -40.13 1.68 -11.83
N SER A 732 -38.92 2.24 -12.04
CA SER A 732 -38.57 3.11 -13.15
C SER A 732 -37.16 2.80 -13.67
N VAL A 733 -36.70 3.56 -14.66
CA VAL A 733 -35.33 3.52 -15.16
C VAL A 733 -34.75 4.92 -15.06
N ASP A 734 -33.58 5.01 -14.37
CA ASP A 734 -32.75 6.22 -14.47
C ASP A 734 -32.06 6.23 -15.85
N THR A 735 -32.63 7.00 -16.77
CA THR A 735 -32.17 7.08 -18.17
C THR A 735 -30.81 7.72 -18.31
N GLU A 736 -30.39 8.58 -17.37
CA GLU A 736 -29.06 9.20 -17.36
C GLU A 736 -27.97 8.20 -16.97
N ARG A 737 -28.24 7.33 -15.98
CA ARG A 737 -27.27 6.34 -15.48
C ARG A 737 -27.40 4.97 -16.12
N GLY A 738 -28.54 4.68 -16.80
CA GLY A 738 -28.85 3.37 -17.36
C GLY A 738 -29.01 2.27 -16.29
N MET A 739 -29.63 2.61 -15.17
CA MET A 739 -29.91 1.72 -14.04
C MET A 739 -31.40 1.55 -13.80
N TYR A 740 -31.81 0.42 -13.24
CA TYR A 740 -33.14 0.32 -12.66
C TYR A 740 -33.22 1.18 -11.40
N GLU A 741 -34.30 1.91 -11.27
CA GLU A 741 -34.65 2.69 -10.11
C GLU A 741 -35.85 2.03 -9.42
N ILE A 742 -35.70 1.64 -8.16
CA ILE A 742 -36.74 1.10 -7.32
C ILE A 742 -36.99 2.09 -6.20
N THR A 743 -38.13 2.75 -6.21
CA THR A 743 -38.54 3.71 -5.20
C THR A 743 -39.48 3.06 -4.20
N PHE A 744 -39.14 3.09 -2.93
CA PHE A 744 -39.95 2.65 -1.80
C PHE A 744 -40.40 3.87 -1.01
N SER A 745 -41.67 4.19 -1.05
CA SER A 745 -42.27 5.31 -0.31
C SER A 745 -43.31 4.83 0.71
N ASN A 746 -43.45 5.55 1.80
CA ASN A 746 -44.51 5.28 2.77
C ASN A 746 -45.04 6.57 3.39
N ASN A 747 -46.29 6.56 3.84
CA ASN A 747 -46.98 7.69 4.51
C ASN A 747 -46.88 7.62 6.04
N GLY A 748 -45.88 6.90 6.56
CA GLY A 748 -45.61 6.76 7.98
C GLY A 748 -44.88 7.96 8.59
N THR A 749 -44.36 7.78 9.81
CA THR A 749 -43.54 8.78 10.49
C THR A 749 -42.24 9.02 9.71
N PRO A 750 -41.90 10.26 9.31
CA PRO A 750 -40.71 10.57 8.54
C PRO A 750 -39.45 10.37 9.37
N PHE A 751 -38.29 10.25 8.68
CA PHE A 751 -37.01 10.29 9.36
C PHE A 751 -36.84 11.61 10.15
N PRO A 752 -36.08 11.60 11.25
CA PRO A 752 -35.79 12.81 12.02
C PRO A 752 -35.09 13.87 11.15
N LYS A 753 -35.39 15.15 11.42
CA LYS A 753 -34.76 16.24 10.69
C LYS A 753 -33.24 16.19 10.76
N GLY A 754 -32.57 16.18 9.58
CA GLY A 754 -31.13 16.04 9.44
C GLY A 754 -30.61 14.61 9.40
N PHE A 755 -31.51 13.62 9.30
CA PHE A 755 -31.13 12.24 9.00
C PHE A 755 -31.01 12.09 7.48
N ASP A 756 -29.78 11.90 6.99
CA ASP A 756 -29.45 11.88 5.56
C ASP A 756 -28.91 10.53 5.10
N LYS A 757 -28.64 10.40 3.80
CA LYS A 757 -28.03 9.21 3.15
C LYS A 757 -26.78 8.71 3.88
N LEU A 758 -25.91 9.63 4.33
CA LEU A 758 -24.69 9.25 5.02
C LEU A 758 -24.99 8.58 6.36
N ARG A 759 -25.91 9.14 7.14
CA ARG A 759 -26.33 8.60 8.43
C ARG A 759 -27.10 7.28 8.29
N TYR A 760 -27.94 7.17 7.28
CA TYR A 760 -28.68 5.93 6.98
C TYR A 760 -27.75 4.74 6.73
N GLY A 761 -26.65 4.94 6.02
CA GLY A 761 -25.67 3.89 5.70
C GLY A 761 -24.66 3.57 6.82
N ILE A 762 -24.74 4.24 7.98
CA ILE A 762 -23.83 3.99 9.11
C ILE A 762 -24.35 2.85 9.99
N ARG A 763 -23.52 1.86 10.26
CA ARG A 763 -23.85 0.72 11.12
C ARG A 763 -24.10 1.18 12.57
N GLY A 764 -25.27 0.84 13.10
CA GLY A 764 -25.66 1.19 14.47
C GLY A 764 -26.34 2.56 14.60
N GLU A 765 -26.42 3.37 13.54
CA GLU A 765 -27.13 4.65 13.53
C GLU A 765 -28.65 4.42 13.55
N LYS A 766 -29.36 5.18 14.34
CA LYS A 766 -30.81 5.04 14.56
C LYS A 766 -31.55 6.32 14.19
N ALA A 767 -32.65 6.17 13.47
CA ALA A 767 -33.57 7.24 13.16
C ALA A 767 -34.65 7.30 14.23
N GLY A 768 -34.36 7.85 15.43
CA GLY A 768 -35.35 8.05 16.50
C GLY A 768 -35.16 7.13 17.72
N GLU A 769 -36.11 7.24 18.68
CA GLU A 769 -36.07 6.56 20.00
C GLU A 769 -36.54 5.10 19.97
N THR A 770 -37.05 4.60 18.85
CA THR A 770 -37.56 3.23 18.73
C THR A 770 -36.44 2.21 18.72
N ALA A 771 -36.62 1.12 19.46
CA ALA A 771 -35.62 0.11 19.74
C ALA A 771 -35.29 -0.78 18.50
N GLY A 772 -34.50 -0.28 17.55
CA GLY A 772 -33.90 -1.04 16.45
C GLY A 772 -32.42 -1.25 16.68
N SER A 773 -31.79 -2.23 16.00
CA SER A 773 -30.33 -2.44 16.07
C SER A 773 -29.52 -1.35 15.35
N GLY A 774 -30.15 -0.57 14.45
CA GLY A 774 -29.46 0.38 13.57
C GLY A 774 -28.65 -0.31 12.46
N GLU A 775 -28.89 -1.60 12.17
CA GLU A 775 -28.18 -2.37 11.14
C GLU A 775 -28.84 -2.30 9.78
N GLY A 776 -30.17 -2.06 9.73
CA GLY A 776 -30.95 -2.17 8.49
C GLY A 776 -30.47 -1.25 7.36
N GLY A 777 -30.19 0.01 7.66
CA GLY A 777 -29.67 0.97 6.68
C GLY A 777 -28.26 0.61 6.17
N HIS A 778 -27.41 0.14 7.06
CA HIS A 778 -26.09 -0.36 6.67
C HIS A 778 -26.18 -1.59 5.75
N THR A 779 -27.09 -2.53 6.06
CA THR A 779 -27.31 -3.71 5.21
C THR A 779 -27.81 -3.31 3.82
N VAL A 780 -28.71 -2.34 3.71
CA VAL A 780 -29.18 -1.79 2.43
C VAL A 780 -27.99 -1.24 1.63
N LYS A 781 -27.19 -0.37 2.23
CA LYS A 781 -25.99 0.20 1.62
C LYS A 781 -25.03 -0.88 1.12
N SER A 782 -24.68 -1.81 1.97
CA SER A 782 -23.68 -2.84 1.70
C SER A 782 -24.10 -3.76 0.55
N ILE A 783 -25.40 -4.17 0.51
CA ILE A 783 -25.93 -5.00 -0.58
C ILE A 783 -25.92 -4.20 -1.89
N VAL A 784 -26.41 -2.98 -1.87
CA VAL A 784 -26.50 -2.16 -3.09
C VAL A 784 -25.11 -1.89 -3.67
N GLU A 785 -24.15 -1.47 -2.84
CA GLU A 785 -22.76 -1.24 -3.26
C GLU A 785 -22.07 -2.53 -3.76
N HIS A 786 -22.34 -3.70 -3.15
CA HIS A 786 -21.79 -4.98 -3.59
C HIS A 786 -22.19 -5.33 -5.03
N TYR A 787 -23.44 -5.06 -5.40
CA TYR A 787 -23.94 -5.30 -6.76
C TYR A 787 -23.76 -4.11 -7.71
N GLY A 788 -22.92 -3.13 -7.36
CA GLY A 788 -22.56 -2.00 -8.23
C GLY A 788 -23.64 -0.95 -8.38
N GLY A 789 -24.60 -0.93 -7.44
CA GLY A 789 -25.67 0.03 -7.37
C GLY A 789 -25.39 1.23 -6.47
N ASP A 790 -26.40 2.09 -6.29
CA ASP A 790 -26.40 3.24 -5.37
C ASP A 790 -27.79 3.39 -4.76
N PHE A 791 -27.95 4.22 -3.73
CA PHE A 791 -29.24 4.49 -3.09
C PHE A 791 -29.35 5.94 -2.65
N ASP A 792 -30.57 6.44 -2.53
CA ASP A 792 -30.86 7.75 -1.96
C ASP A 792 -32.00 7.66 -0.95
N ILE A 793 -32.08 8.61 0.00
CA ILE A 793 -33.18 8.72 0.96
C ILE A 793 -33.71 10.15 1.04
N PHE A 794 -35.03 10.28 1.23
CA PHE A 794 -35.68 11.55 1.32
C PHE A 794 -36.76 11.53 2.43
N CYS A 795 -36.95 12.70 3.07
CA CYS A 795 -37.97 12.90 4.07
C CYS A 795 -39.06 13.77 3.45
N GLY A 796 -40.27 13.22 3.26
CA GLY A 796 -41.40 13.90 2.62
C GLY A 796 -41.59 13.52 1.14
N ALA A 797 -42.53 14.18 0.48
CA ALA A 797 -42.82 13.97 -0.93
C ALA A 797 -41.65 14.44 -1.82
N LEU A 798 -41.28 13.62 -2.79
CA LEU A 798 -40.45 14.01 -3.90
C LEU A 798 -41.34 14.46 -5.07
N ASP A 799 -41.08 15.64 -5.62
CA ASP A 799 -41.59 16.02 -6.95
C ASP A 799 -40.92 15.11 -8.02
N PHE A 800 -41.51 13.96 -8.28
CA PHE A 800 -41.13 13.12 -9.38
C PHE A 800 -41.98 13.48 -10.61
N TYR A 801 -41.36 14.07 -11.64
CA TYR A 801 -41.86 14.24 -13.02
C TYR A 801 -43.28 14.78 -13.16
N GLY A 802 -43.73 15.72 -12.31
CA GLY A 802 -45.02 16.36 -12.45
C GLY A 802 -46.23 15.49 -12.12
N ALA A 803 -46.04 14.33 -11.49
CA ALA A 803 -47.12 13.61 -10.84
C ALA A 803 -47.36 14.22 -9.45
N ASP A 804 -48.59 14.62 -9.16
CA ASP A 804 -49.05 15.04 -7.83
C ASP A 804 -48.93 13.84 -6.87
N PHE A 805 -47.74 13.59 -6.33
CA PHE A 805 -47.59 12.71 -5.18
C PHE A 805 -48.22 13.40 -3.98
N ASP A 806 -49.08 12.66 -3.31
CA ASP A 806 -49.85 13.12 -2.17
C ASP A 806 -48.90 13.75 -1.10
N ASP A 807 -49.23 14.93 -0.59
CA ASP A 807 -48.51 15.65 0.48
C ASP A 807 -48.28 14.83 1.78
N ASN A 808 -48.77 13.58 1.80
CA ASN A 808 -48.72 12.65 2.95
C ASN A 808 -47.52 11.71 2.97
N ILE A 809 -46.58 11.73 1.99
CA ILE A 809 -45.43 10.84 2.01
C ILE A 809 -44.46 11.20 3.14
N GLY A 810 -44.20 10.24 4.04
CA GLY A 810 -43.33 10.42 5.19
C GLY A 810 -41.86 10.15 4.88
N THR A 811 -41.57 9.04 4.19
CA THR A 811 -40.19 8.60 3.90
C THR A 811 -40.11 7.95 2.52
N THR A 812 -39.04 8.27 1.77
CA THR A 812 -38.74 7.64 0.50
C THR A 812 -37.29 7.11 0.51
N VAL A 813 -37.10 5.87 0.06
CA VAL A 813 -35.80 5.24 -0.20
C VAL A 813 -35.74 4.83 -1.67
N ILE A 814 -34.75 5.31 -2.39
CA ILE A 814 -34.54 5.01 -3.80
C ILE A 814 -33.32 4.09 -3.94
N ILE A 815 -33.47 3.00 -4.67
CA ILE A 815 -32.41 2.04 -4.95
C ILE A 815 -32.13 2.03 -6.45
N HIS A 816 -30.88 2.19 -6.84
CA HIS A 816 -30.43 2.06 -8.22
C HIS A 816 -29.65 0.76 -8.37
N LEU A 817 -30.05 -0.11 -9.30
CA LEU A 817 -29.38 -1.39 -9.59
C LEU A 817 -29.00 -1.47 -11.08
N PRO A 818 -27.81 -2.04 -11.41
CA PRO A 818 -27.41 -2.24 -12.79
C PRO A 818 -28.38 -3.14 -13.56
N ILE A 819 -28.74 -2.72 -14.77
CA ILE A 819 -29.55 -3.50 -15.69
C ILE A 819 -28.71 -4.68 -16.20
N TYR A 820 -29.18 -5.92 -16.00
CA TYR A 820 -28.57 -7.09 -16.61
C TYR A 820 -28.99 -7.22 -18.09
N LYS A 821 -28.00 -7.13 -18.99
CA LYS A 821 -28.19 -7.44 -20.41
C LYS A 821 -27.54 -8.80 -20.66
N SER A 822 -28.28 -9.78 -21.13
CA SER A 822 -27.70 -11.03 -21.62
C SER A 822 -26.81 -10.68 -22.82
N ASP A 823 -25.53 -11.03 -22.77
CA ASP A 823 -24.70 -11.02 -23.97
C ASP A 823 -25.33 -11.93 -24.99
N GLU A 824 -25.78 -11.37 -26.15
CA GLU A 824 -26.19 -12.12 -27.33
C GLU A 824 -25.03 -12.88 -27.95
#